data_216f4ef0ac78340cfdfde26c866116df
#
_entry.id   216f4ef0ac78340cfdfde26c866116df
#
_cell.length_a   1.000
_cell.length_b   1.000
_cell.length_c   1.000
_cell.angle_alpha   90.00
_cell.angle_beta   90.00
_cell.angle_gamma   90.00
#
_symmetry.space_group_name_H-M   'P 1'
#
loop_
_entity.id
_entity.type
_entity.pdbx_description
1 polymer ?
#
loop_
_entity_poly.entity_id
_entity_poly.type
_entity_poly.pdbx_seq_one_letter_code
_entity_poly.pdbx_strand_id
1 'polypeptide(L)'
;MKDGFITVATATPQVAVADCEANAQAILACINEMAAAHAKVMVLPELCITGYTCSDLFWQTKLLDEAEAALSVIAEGSRQVDALIAVGMPLRVAGKLLNVAAILCRGKVLGFVPKVNLPAYNEFYETRHFTSGSADMGTVQFGGEEIPVGTNLLFSCENVVDLCVAAEICEDLWVPNPPSVQHALAGASVICNLSASDEMVGKGSYRRDLVAGQSARLVCAYLYATAGEGESTTDLVFGGQNLIAENGTVLAESATFENETNVATIDVQRLVSERRRMSTFPAAESKEYREISFALAEEETKLARFFDADPFVPSNADQLSDRCEEILNIQALGLKKRLAHTHAKSAVVGISGGLDSTLALLVTARAFDMLGLPRKGIVAVTMPGFGTTDRTYNNAVAMIKSLGATFKEVPIAKAVMQHFADIDHDASIHDVTYENSQARERTQILMDIANQANGFVIGTGDLSELALGWATYNGDHMSMYAVNASVPKTLVRHLVRHYADTSADEVLAGVLYDVLDTPVSPELLPPEDGAISQKTEDLVGPYELHDFFLYQMLRMCFPPAKIYRVAKEAFAGRYSNETILKWLRTFYWRFFSQQFKRSCLPDGPKVGSVAVSPRGDLRMPSDACVSAWIKEVETLQP
;
A
#
# COMPACT_ATOMS: atom_id res chain seq x y z
N MET A 1 -10.60 10.29 -14.45
CA MET A 1 -10.96 9.66 -13.14
C MET A 1 -11.18 8.16 -13.30
N LYS A 2 -10.62 7.62 -14.36
CA LYS A 2 -10.61 6.18 -14.61
C LYS A 2 -9.93 5.44 -13.46
N ASP A 3 -10.43 4.28 -13.11
CA ASP A 3 -9.90 3.38 -12.07
C ASP A 3 -9.89 3.99 -10.64
N GLY A 4 -10.70 5.05 -10.40
CA GLY A 4 -10.81 5.69 -9.08
C GLY A 4 -9.68 6.64 -8.72
N PHE A 5 -8.75 6.92 -9.62
CA PHE A 5 -7.69 7.90 -9.41
C PHE A 5 -8.21 9.32 -9.64
N ILE A 6 -8.04 10.19 -8.64
CA ILE A 6 -8.54 11.56 -8.65
C ILE A 6 -7.43 12.49 -8.17
N THR A 7 -7.16 13.55 -8.93
CA THR A 7 -6.28 14.63 -8.48
C THR A 7 -7.03 15.52 -7.50
N VAL A 8 -6.44 15.79 -6.35
CA VAL A 8 -6.96 16.67 -5.31
C VAL A 8 -5.93 17.70 -4.93
N ALA A 9 -6.36 18.84 -4.40
CA ALA A 9 -5.44 19.90 -4.01
C ALA A 9 -5.90 20.65 -2.76
N THR A 10 -4.92 21.19 -2.03
CA THR A 10 -5.07 22.11 -0.91
C THR A 10 -4.20 23.33 -1.17
N ALA A 11 -4.68 24.53 -0.84
CA ALA A 11 -3.89 25.74 -1.06
C ALA A 11 -4.11 26.75 0.08
N THR A 12 -3.08 27.55 0.37
CA THR A 12 -3.13 28.67 1.29
C THR A 12 -3.03 29.97 0.52
N PRO A 13 -4.15 30.74 0.37
CA PRO A 13 -4.11 32.06 -0.26
C PRO A 13 -3.42 33.06 0.66
N GLN A 14 -2.74 34.03 0.10
CA GLN A 14 -2.26 35.20 0.85
C GLN A 14 -3.44 36.11 1.17
N VAL A 15 -3.89 36.09 2.42
CA VAL A 15 -5.03 36.88 2.85
C VAL A 15 -4.62 38.29 3.29
N ALA A 16 -5.56 39.25 3.17
CA ALA A 16 -5.50 40.54 3.83
C ALA A 16 -6.68 40.62 4.81
N VAL A 17 -6.40 40.78 6.09
CA VAL A 17 -7.43 40.72 7.15
C VAL A 17 -8.52 41.76 6.90
N ALA A 18 -9.77 41.32 6.81
CA ALA A 18 -10.98 42.11 6.56
C ALA A 18 -11.10 42.71 5.14
N ASP A 19 -10.21 42.37 4.21
CA ASP A 19 -10.32 42.79 2.81
C ASP A 19 -10.87 41.64 1.94
N CYS A 20 -12.20 41.46 1.97
CA CYS A 20 -12.87 40.35 1.29
C CYS A 20 -12.69 40.38 -0.24
N GLU A 21 -12.56 41.57 -0.84
CA GLU A 21 -12.36 41.73 -2.29
C GLU A 21 -10.97 41.22 -2.70
N ALA A 22 -9.91 41.65 -2.01
CA ALA A 22 -8.55 41.19 -2.27
C ALA A 22 -8.43 39.66 -2.00
N ASN A 23 -9.04 39.17 -0.93
CA ASN A 23 -9.04 37.75 -0.57
C ASN A 23 -9.76 36.91 -1.62
N ALA A 24 -10.88 37.39 -2.19
CA ALA A 24 -11.55 36.69 -3.29
C ALA A 24 -10.65 36.53 -4.53
N GLN A 25 -9.85 37.54 -4.85
CA GLN A 25 -8.89 37.46 -5.96
C GLN A 25 -7.74 36.47 -5.66
N ALA A 26 -7.21 36.48 -4.44
CA ALA A 26 -6.18 35.52 -4.01
C ALA A 26 -6.71 34.06 -4.02
N ILE A 27 -7.94 33.86 -3.55
CA ILE A 27 -8.63 32.56 -3.59
C ILE A 27 -8.82 32.09 -5.03
N LEU A 28 -9.27 32.96 -5.94
CA LEU A 28 -9.43 32.63 -7.36
C LEU A 28 -8.09 32.30 -8.02
N ALA A 29 -7.01 32.97 -7.65
CA ALA A 29 -5.67 32.64 -8.12
C ALA A 29 -5.28 31.20 -7.72
N CYS A 30 -5.47 30.83 -6.45
CA CYS A 30 -5.25 29.45 -5.98
C CYS A 30 -6.15 28.43 -6.70
N ILE A 31 -7.44 28.74 -6.88
CA ILE A 31 -8.38 27.86 -7.61
C ILE A 31 -7.89 27.64 -9.05
N ASN A 32 -7.44 28.68 -9.75
CA ASN A 32 -6.93 28.57 -11.11
C ASN A 32 -5.63 27.75 -11.18
N GLU A 33 -4.74 27.91 -10.21
CA GLU A 33 -3.53 27.08 -10.09
C GLU A 33 -3.87 25.60 -9.89
N MET A 34 -4.75 25.30 -8.94
CA MET A 34 -5.23 23.94 -8.68
C MET A 34 -5.98 23.34 -9.90
N ALA A 35 -6.75 24.18 -10.63
CA ALA A 35 -7.43 23.76 -11.85
C ALA A 35 -6.44 23.45 -12.99
N ALA A 36 -5.36 24.23 -13.12
CA ALA A 36 -4.28 23.95 -14.08
C ALA A 36 -3.56 22.62 -13.78
N ALA A 37 -3.54 22.20 -12.52
CA ALA A 37 -3.08 20.88 -12.09
C ALA A 37 -4.16 19.78 -12.21
N HIS A 38 -5.31 20.05 -12.81
CA HIS A 38 -6.45 19.15 -12.97
C HIS A 38 -7.05 18.62 -11.66
N ALA A 39 -6.97 19.38 -10.56
CA ALA A 39 -7.58 18.98 -9.30
C ALA A 39 -9.11 18.98 -9.41
N LYS A 40 -9.74 17.94 -8.85
CA LYS A 40 -11.20 17.71 -8.87
C LYS A 40 -11.85 17.94 -7.50
N VAL A 41 -11.06 17.95 -6.42
CA VAL A 41 -11.46 18.40 -5.09
C VAL A 41 -10.41 19.39 -4.62
N MET A 42 -10.84 20.58 -4.24
CA MET A 42 -9.98 21.69 -3.86
C MET A 42 -10.39 22.20 -2.48
N VAL A 43 -9.45 22.40 -1.59
CA VAL A 43 -9.71 22.86 -0.23
C VAL A 43 -8.87 24.10 0.07
N LEU A 44 -9.54 25.14 0.56
CA LEU A 44 -8.93 26.37 1.03
C LEU A 44 -9.17 26.53 2.55
N PRO A 45 -8.45 27.41 3.25
CA PRO A 45 -8.50 27.53 4.70
C PRO A 45 -9.82 28.01 5.29
N GLU A 46 -9.98 27.80 6.58
CA GLU A 46 -11.04 28.35 7.43
C GLU A 46 -11.06 29.88 7.37
N LEU A 47 -12.25 30.46 7.18
CA LEU A 47 -12.49 31.92 7.16
C LEU A 47 -11.60 32.70 6.19
N CYS A 48 -11.02 32.05 5.17
CA CYS A 48 -10.06 32.69 4.27
C CYS A 48 -10.67 33.84 3.41
N ILE A 49 -12.00 33.95 3.32
CA ILE A 49 -12.66 35.10 2.67
C ILE A 49 -12.47 36.38 3.46
N THR A 50 -12.50 36.32 4.78
CA THR A 50 -12.33 37.50 5.66
C THR A 50 -10.93 37.61 6.26
N GLY A 51 -10.21 36.50 6.35
CA GLY A 51 -9.17 36.23 7.32
C GLY A 51 -9.77 35.72 8.63
N TYR A 52 -9.08 34.79 9.27
CA TYR A 52 -9.48 34.19 10.56
C TYR A 52 -9.36 35.23 11.70
N THR A 53 -8.37 36.10 11.64
CA THR A 53 -7.97 37.02 12.71
C THR A 53 -8.75 38.34 12.71
N CYS A 54 -9.96 38.40 12.18
CA CYS A 54 -10.81 39.58 12.14
C CYS A 54 -11.34 40.03 13.53
N SER A 55 -11.31 39.17 14.54
CA SER A 55 -11.73 39.49 15.92
C SER A 55 -13.13 40.13 15.97
N ASP A 56 -13.32 41.20 16.74
CA ASP A 56 -14.61 41.88 16.88
C ASP A 56 -15.13 42.55 15.59
N LEU A 57 -14.36 42.56 14.49
CA LEU A 57 -14.87 42.96 13.21
C LEU A 57 -15.96 42.03 12.69
N PHE A 58 -16.02 40.76 13.14
CA PHE A 58 -17.13 39.88 12.87
C PHE A 58 -18.50 40.37 13.38
N TRP A 59 -18.55 41.38 14.28
CA TRP A 59 -19.77 42.08 14.67
C TRP A 59 -20.24 43.10 13.62
N GLN A 60 -19.39 43.46 12.64
CA GLN A 60 -19.68 44.51 11.68
C GLN A 60 -20.46 43.94 10.48
N THR A 61 -21.69 44.42 10.30
CA THR A 61 -22.53 44.02 9.15
C THR A 61 -21.82 44.24 7.82
N LYS A 62 -21.02 45.29 7.70
CA LYS A 62 -20.23 45.59 6.52
C LYS A 62 -19.30 44.42 6.13
N LEU A 63 -18.56 43.85 7.08
CA LEU A 63 -17.66 42.73 6.83
C LEU A 63 -18.43 41.48 6.34
N LEU A 64 -19.58 41.24 6.97
CA LEU A 64 -20.41 40.08 6.61
C LEU A 64 -21.06 40.22 5.21
N ASP A 65 -21.50 41.43 4.86
CA ASP A 65 -22.03 41.74 3.54
C ASP A 65 -20.95 41.60 2.45
N GLU A 66 -19.73 42.07 2.73
CA GLU A 66 -18.59 41.91 1.84
C GLU A 66 -18.16 40.42 1.69
N ALA A 67 -18.24 39.64 2.75
CA ALA A 67 -17.93 38.20 2.68
C ALA A 67 -18.93 37.44 1.78
N GLU A 68 -20.23 37.78 1.87
CA GLU A 68 -21.25 37.20 0.99
C GLU A 68 -21.06 37.64 -0.47
N ALA A 69 -20.71 38.91 -0.70
CA ALA A 69 -20.38 39.42 -2.03
C ALA A 69 -19.13 38.74 -2.61
N ALA A 70 -18.10 38.58 -1.82
CA ALA A 70 -16.86 37.89 -2.20
C ALA A 70 -17.10 36.41 -2.57
N LEU A 71 -17.96 35.68 -1.83
CA LEU A 71 -18.34 34.32 -2.21
C LEU A 71 -19.04 34.29 -3.58
N SER A 72 -19.87 35.31 -3.89
CA SER A 72 -20.53 35.44 -5.20
C SER A 72 -19.50 35.64 -6.32
N VAL A 73 -18.45 36.43 -6.08
CA VAL A 73 -17.32 36.62 -7.02
C VAL A 73 -16.55 35.31 -7.23
N ILE A 74 -16.27 34.58 -6.14
CA ILE A 74 -15.57 33.29 -6.21
C ILE A 74 -16.43 32.26 -6.99
N ALA A 75 -17.73 32.20 -6.72
CA ALA A 75 -18.65 31.31 -7.43
C ALA A 75 -18.65 31.59 -8.92
N GLU A 76 -18.82 32.85 -9.32
CA GLU A 76 -18.80 33.25 -10.76
C GLU A 76 -17.44 32.97 -11.40
N GLY A 77 -16.32 33.32 -10.72
CA GLY A 77 -14.95 33.09 -11.21
C GLY A 77 -14.59 31.62 -11.38
N SER A 78 -15.22 30.75 -10.59
CA SER A 78 -15.03 29.28 -10.65
C SER A 78 -16.00 28.56 -11.58
N ARG A 79 -16.87 29.25 -12.31
CA ARG A 79 -17.92 28.66 -13.19
C ARG A 79 -17.37 27.67 -14.23
N GLN A 80 -16.20 27.93 -14.75
CA GLN A 80 -15.53 27.08 -15.74
C GLN A 80 -14.61 26.01 -15.11
N VAL A 81 -14.46 26.02 -13.78
CA VAL A 81 -13.62 25.06 -13.06
C VAL A 81 -14.41 23.79 -12.79
N ASP A 82 -13.91 22.68 -13.29
CA ASP A 82 -14.52 21.35 -13.16
C ASP A 82 -14.01 20.64 -11.88
N ALA A 83 -14.42 21.17 -10.73
CA ALA A 83 -14.03 20.65 -9.42
C ALA A 83 -15.09 20.96 -8.36
N LEU A 84 -15.06 20.17 -7.26
CA LEU A 84 -15.69 20.50 -6.00
C LEU A 84 -14.71 21.35 -5.18
N ILE A 85 -15.15 22.54 -4.73
CA ILE A 85 -14.29 23.53 -4.08
C ILE A 85 -14.85 23.83 -2.69
N ALA A 86 -14.04 23.77 -1.64
CA ALA A 86 -14.39 24.13 -0.27
C ALA A 86 -13.68 25.43 0.13
N VAL A 87 -14.43 26.46 0.55
CA VAL A 87 -13.92 27.79 0.93
C VAL A 87 -14.48 28.21 2.27
N GLY A 88 -13.63 28.66 3.20
CA GLY A 88 -14.03 29.09 4.55
C GLY A 88 -14.56 30.53 4.58
N MET A 89 -15.73 30.74 5.26
CA MET A 89 -16.33 32.08 5.42
C MET A 89 -17.22 32.17 6.67
N PRO A 90 -17.50 33.39 7.18
CA PRO A 90 -18.59 33.60 8.13
C PRO A 90 -19.94 33.65 7.41
N LEU A 91 -21.00 33.06 8.02
CA LEU A 91 -22.35 33.03 7.45
C LEU A 91 -23.41 33.37 8.50
N ARG A 92 -24.33 34.26 8.15
CA ARG A 92 -25.51 34.60 8.98
C ARG A 92 -26.63 33.59 8.75
N VAL A 93 -27.08 32.91 9.80
CA VAL A 93 -28.20 31.96 9.78
C VAL A 93 -29.10 32.18 10.98
N ALA A 94 -30.39 32.41 10.73
CA ALA A 94 -31.43 32.54 11.76
C ALA A 94 -31.02 33.51 12.90
N GLY A 95 -30.37 34.62 12.59
CA GLY A 95 -29.93 35.63 13.58
C GLY A 95 -28.66 35.26 14.34
N LYS A 96 -27.96 34.21 13.97
CA LYS A 96 -26.66 33.80 14.49
C LYS A 96 -25.57 33.90 13.43
N LEU A 97 -24.32 33.92 13.87
CA LEU A 97 -23.15 33.87 13.01
C LEU A 97 -22.50 32.48 13.11
N LEU A 98 -22.25 31.87 11.97
CA LEU A 98 -21.58 30.57 11.85
C LEU A 98 -20.25 30.73 11.13
N ASN A 99 -19.27 29.92 11.51
CA ASN A 99 -18.06 29.68 10.76
C ASN A 99 -18.33 28.47 9.86
N VAL A 100 -18.29 28.64 8.53
CA VAL A 100 -18.74 27.61 7.59
C VAL A 100 -17.72 27.32 6.48
N ALA A 101 -17.75 26.08 6.00
CA ALA A 101 -17.22 25.72 4.70
C ALA A 101 -18.32 25.88 3.65
N ALA A 102 -18.17 26.81 2.71
CA ALA A 102 -18.99 26.89 1.51
C ALA A 102 -18.48 25.90 0.49
N ILE A 103 -19.35 25.00 0.02
CA ILE A 103 -19.02 23.97 -0.98
C ILE A 103 -19.58 24.38 -2.32
N LEU A 104 -18.69 24.54 -3.31
CA LEU A 104 -19.04 25.02 -4.64
C LEU A 104 -18.71 23.97 -5.71
N CYS A 105 -19.46 24.00 -6.80
CA CYS A 105 -19.14 23.26 -8.01
C CYS A 105 -19.63 24.03 -9.24
N ARG A 106 -18.73 24.30 -10.18
CA ARG A 106 -19.05 24.98 -11.46
C ARG A 106 -19.91 26.24 -11.29
N GLY A 107 -19.50 27.11 -10.35
CA GLY A 107 -20.15 28.37 -10.10
C GLY A 107 -21.40 28.32 -9.24
N LYS A 108 -21.79 27.16 -8.74
CA LYS A 108 -22.94 26.99 -7.84
C LYS A 108 -22.47 26.66 -6.43
N VAL A 109 -23.09 27.29 -5.44
CA VAL A 109 -22.96 26.89 -4.04
C VAL A 109 -23.90 25.73 -3.79
N LEU A 110 -23.35 24.61 -3.35
CA LEU A 110 -24.10 23.36 -3.12
C LEU A 110 -24.57 23.21 -1.66
N GLY A 111 -23.82 23.78 -0.72
CA GLY A 111 -24.13 23.68 0.71
C GLY A 111 -23.16 24.46 1.58
N PHE A 112 -23.58 24.71 2.80
CA PHE A 112 -22.75 25.31 3.85
C PHE A 112 -22.61 24.34 5.01
N VAL A 113 -21.37 23.95 5.35
CA VAL A 113 -21.07 23.04 6.45
C VAL A 113 -20.50 23.86 7.62
N PRO A 114 -21.23 24.00 8.73
CA PRO A 114 -20.78 24.81 9.86
C PRO A 114 -19.83 24.01 10.77
N LYS A 115 -18.89 24.73 11.39
CA LYS A 115 -18.02 24.22 12.46
C LYS A 115 -18.84 23.79 13.67
N VAL A 116 -18.54 22.60 14.21
CA VAL A 116 -19.23 22.04 15.38
C VAL A 116 -18.53 22.45 16.67
N ASN A 117 -17.22 22.26 16.72
CA ASN A 117 -16.42 22.46 17.92
C ASN A 117 -15.71 23.81 17.85
N LEU A 118 -16.20 24.76 18.65
CA LEU A 118 -15.63 26.11 18.70
C LEU A 118 -14.65 26.20 19.88
N PRO A 119 -13.33 26.36 19.64
CA PRO A 119 -12.36 26.48 20.71
C PRO A 119 -12.55 27.81 21.46
N ALA A 120 -12.49 27.73 22.80
CA ALA A 120 -12.61 28.87 23.71
C ALA A 120 -11.64 28.68 24.88
N TYR A 121 -10.42 28.30 24.59
CA TYR A 121 -9.34 28.08 25.55
C TYR A 121 -8.03 28.65 25.01
N ASN A 122 -7.09 28.99 25.89
CA ASN A 122 -5.81 29.62 25.58
C ASN A 122 -5.99 30.86 24.68
N GLU A 123 -5.38 30.85 23.49
CA GLU A 123 -5.44 31.89 22.46
C GLU A 123 -6.76 31.93 21.68
N PHE A 124 -7.61 30.90 21.79
CA PHE A 124 -8.85 30.80 21.03
C PHE A 124 -10.06 31.33 21.81
N TYR A 125 -10.93 32.08 21.12
CA TYR A 125 -12.16 32.66 21.69
C TYR A 125 -13.32 32.69 20.68
N GLU A 126 -13.42 31.66 19.82
CA GLU A 126 -14.41 31.61 18.73
C GLU A 126 -15.86 31.69 19.22
N THR A 127 -16.16 31.14 20.40
CA THR A 127 -17.51 31.23 21.00
C THR A 127 -17.95 32.66 21.32
N ARG A 128 -17.03 33.66 21.27
CA ARG A 128 -17.37 35.08 21.36
C ARG A 128 -18.18 35.54 20.14
N HIS A 129 -17.87 35.02 18.96
CA HIS A 129 -18.41 35.50 17.69
C HIS A 129 -19.35 34.49 17.05
N PHE A 130 -19.01 33.21 17.10
CA PHE A 130 -19.69 32.16 16.37
C PHE A 130 -20.55 31.25 17.25
N THR A 131 -21.54 30.64 16.62
CA THR A 131 -22.42 29.63 17.21
C THR A 131 -22.05 28.25 16.60
N SER A 132 -22.04 27.21 17.44
CA SER A 132 -21.81 25.84 17.04
C SER A 132 -22.85 25.36 16.01
N GLY A 133 -22.37 24.65 14.98
CA GLY A 133 -23.21 24.01 13.99
C GLY A 133 -23.97 22.80 14.53
N SER A 134 -25.03 22.42 13.83
CA SER A 134 -25.80 21.20 14.08
C SER A 134 -26.10 20.46 12.79
N ALA A 135 -26.64 19.24 12.90
CA ALA A 135 -26.89 18.33 11.78
C ALA A 135 -27.71 18.95 10.65
N ASP A 136 -28.81 19.59 10.97
CA ASP A 136 -29.68 20.31 10.04
C ASP A 136 -30.02 21.68 10.64
N MET A 137 -29.68 22.73 9.90
CA MET A 137 -29.98 24.13 10.26
C MET A 137 -30.89 24.79 9.23
N GLY A 138 -31.53 24.00 8.36
CA GLY A 138 -32.43 24.47 7.33
C GLY A 138 -31.70 24.94 6.06
N THR A 139 -32.21 26.03 5.47
CA THR A 139 -31.64 26.62 4.25
C THR A 139 -31.43 28.11 4.42
N VAL A 140 -30.53 28.68 3.61
CA VAL A 140 -30.35 30.12 3.43
C VAL A 140 -30.50 30.50 1.97
N GLN A 141 -30.99 31.73 1.72
CA GLN A 141 -31.03 32.27 0.37
C GLN A 141 -29.67 32.79 -0.02
N PHE A 142 -29.10 32.25 -1.11
CA PHE A 142 -27.84 32.70 -1.68
C PHE A 142 -27.91 32.61 -3.20
N GLY A 143 -27.56 33.69 -3.91
CA GLY A 143 -27.58 33.71 -5.38
C GLY A 143 -28.96 33.45 -5.99
N GLY A 144 -30.06 33.64 -5.25
CA GLY A 144 -31.43 33.34 -5.67
C GLY A 144 -31.86 31.88 -5.52
N GLU A 145 -31.02 31.03 -4.94
CA GLU A 145 -31.31 29.61 -4.65
C GLU A 145 -31.39 29.37 -3.12
N GLU A 146 -32.14 28.35 -2.71
CA GLU A 146 -32.17 27.86 -1.32
C GLU A 146 -31.04 26.84 -1.10
N ILE A 147 -30.04 27.24 -0.32
CA ILE A 147 -28.84 26.45 -0.07
C ILE A 147 -28.93 25.79 1.31
N PRO A 148 -28.72 24.46 1.43
CA PRO A 148 -28.75 23.76 2.71
C PRO A 148 -27.60 24.17 3.62
N VAL A 149 -27.89 24.23 4.91
CA VAL A 149 -26.93 24.48 5.99
C VAL A 149 -27.01 23.35 7.00
N GLY A 150 -25.90 22.70 7.28
CA GLY A 150 -25.85 21.62 8.27
C GLY A 150 -24.54 20.87 8.25
N THR A 151 -24.25 20.17 9.34
CA THR A 151 -23.04 19.35 9.44
C THR A 151 -23.21 17.99 8.72
N ASN A 152 -24.46 17.54 8.53
CA ASN A 152 -24.77 16.26 7.91
C ASN A 152 -25.04 16.40 6.40
N LEU A 153 -24.10 17.01 5.69
CA LEU A 153 -24.13 17.11 4.23
C LEU A 153 -23.09 16.17 3.61
N LEU A 154 -23.51 15.33 2.66
CA LEU A 154 -22.65 14.52 1.83
C LEU A 154 -22.72 15.01 0.37
N PHE A 155 -21.57 15.19 -0.23
CA PHE A 155 -21.45 15.61 -1.63
C PHE A 155 -20.99 14.42 -2.46
N SER A 156 -21.93 13.79 -3.18
CA SER A 156 -21.73 12.55 -3.95
C SER A 156 -21.57 12.84 -5.43
N CYS A 157 -20.50 12.34 -6.02
CA CYS A 157 -20.26 12.50 -7.45
C CYS A 157 -21.06 11.47 -8.26
N GLU A 158 -21.93 11.94 -9.18
CA GLU A 158 -22.84 11.07 -9.95
C GLU A 158 -22.10 10.10 -10.88
N ASN A 159 -21.00 10.53 -11.47
CA ASN A 159 -20.25 9.76 -12.47
C ASN A 159 -18.91 9.18 -11.96
N VAL A 160 -18.57 9.41 -10.68
CA VAL A 160 -17.45 8.73 -9.99
C VAL A 160 -17.99 8.11 -8.71
N VAL A 161 -18.49 6.88 -8.82
CA VAL A 161 -19.31 6.18 -7.80
C VAL A 161 -18.68 6.20 -6.40
N ASP A 162 -17.37 6.09 -6.29
CA ASP A 162 -16.67 6.00 -5.00
C ASP A 162 -16.22 7.38 -4.47
N LEU A 163 -16.54 8.48 -5.17
CA LEU A 163 -16.22 9.83 -4.74
C LEU A 163 -17.40 10.43 -3.97
N CYS A 164 -17.32 10.37 -2.65
CA CYS A 164 -18.23 11.02 -1.72
C CYS A 164 -17.41 11.90 -0.78
N VAL A 165 -17.73 13.18 -0.72
CA VAL A 165 -16.97 14.21 0.01
C VAL A 165 -17.81 14.75 1.18
N ALA A 166 -17.15 14.94 2.34
CA ALA A 166 -17.70 15.68 3.47
C ALA A 166 -16.68 16.68 3.99
N ALA A 167 -17.12 17.66 4.78
CA ALA A 167 -16.26 18.68 5.33
C ALA A 167 -16.39 18.78 6.85
N GLU A 168 -15.30 19.16 7.52
CA GLU A 168 -15.22 19.56 8.91
C GLU A 168 -14.24 20.73 9.04
N ILE A 169 -14.23 21.45 10.14
CA ILE A 169 -13.46 22.69 10.25
C ILE A 169 -12.55 22.66 11.47
N CYS A 170 -11.24 22.73 11.24
CA CYS A 170 -10.16 22.97 12.19
C CYS A 170 -10.28 22.15 13.48
N GLU A 171 -10.77 22.75 14.59
CA GLU A 171 -10.93 22.13 15.90
C GLU A 171 -11.73 20.83 15.85
N ASP A 172 -12.61 20.68 14.88
CA ASP A 172 -13.40 19.46 14.69
C ASP A 172 -12.51 18.20 14.58
N LEU A 173 -11.28 18.32 14.06
CA LEU A 173 -10.31 17.22 14.01
C LEU A 173 -9.66 16.94 15.38
N TRP A 174 -9.52 17.96 16.24
CA TRP A 174 -8.71 17.87 17.46
C TRP A 174 -9.49 17.28 18.66
N VAL A 175 -10.80 17.20 18.56
CA VAL A 175 -11.67 16.64 19.60
C VAL A 175 -11.60 15.11 19.65
N PRO A 176 -11.98 14.47 20.80
CA PRO A 176 -11.96 13.01 20.93
C PRO A 176 -12.85 12.26 19.94
N ASN A 177 -13.93 12.89 19.46
CA ASN A 177 -14.87 12.31 18.47
C ASN A 177 -15.11 13.32 17.34
N PRO A 178 -14.22 13.39 16.34
CA PRO A 178 -14.36 14.28 15.20
C PRO A 178 -15.61 13.99 14.37
N PRO A 179 -16.28 15.01 13.80
CA PRO A 179 -17.40 14.81 12.86
C PRO A 179 -17.05 13.88 11.68
N SER A 180 -15.81 13.90 11.20
CA SER A 180 -15.32 13.01 10.14
C SER A 180 -15.52 11.52 10.44
N VAL A 181 -15.62 11.11 11.71
CA VAL A 181 -15.96 9.72 12.07
C VAL A 181 -17.34 9.37 11.53
N GLN A 182 -18.34 10.19 11.82
CA GLN A 182 -19.69 9.96 11.34
C GLN A 182 -19.79 10.14 9.81
N HIS A 183 -19.07 11.10 9.24
CA HIS A 183 -19.01 11.31 7.78
C HIS A 183 -18.49 10.05 7.06
N ALA A 184 -17.41 9.45 7.55
CA ALA A 184 -16.86 8.22 6.98
C ALA A 184 -17.81 7.03 7.13
N LEU A 185 -18.49 6.91 8.30
CA LEU A 185 -19.52 5.89 8.54
C LEU A 185 -20.76 6.11 7.68
N ALA A 186 -21.07 7.34 7.29
CA ALA A 186 -22.15 7.64 6.35
C ALA A 186 -21.77 7.42 4.88
N GLY A 187 -20.49 7.19 4.58
CA GLY A 187 -20.03 6.85 3.23
C GLY A 187 -18.96 7.78 2.64
N ALA A 188 -18.63 8.90 3.29
CA ALA A 188 -17.62 9.81 2.77
C ALA A 188 -16.27 9.10 2.59
N SER A 189 -15.72 9.13 1.39
CA SER A 189 -14.38 8.62 1.04
C SER A 189 -13.30 9.71 1.09
N VAL A 190 -13.72 10.97 1.05
CA VAL A 190 -12.85 12.15 1.11
C VAL A 190 -13.37 13.10 2.18
N ILE A 191 -12.49 13.52 3.10
CA ILE A 191 -12.77 14.52 4.12
C ILE A 191 -11.97 15.78 3.82
N CYS A 192 -12.67 16.92 3.74
CA CYS A 192 -12.07 18.24 3.60
C CYS A 192 -12.04 18.90 4.97
N ASN A 193 -10.87 19.28 5.45
CA ASN A 193 -10.72 20.06 6.69
C ASN A 193 -10.16 21.43 6.35
N LEU A 194 -10.96 22.45 6.62
CA LEU A 194 -10.59 23.85 6.47
C LEU A 194 -10.10 24.35 7.82
N SER A 195 -8.86 24.76 7.92
CA SER A 195 -8.25 25.12 9.19
C SER A 195 -7.67 26.55 9.22
N ALA A 196 -7.57 27.10 10.42
CA ALA A 196 -6.74 28.24 10.75
C ALA A 196 -5.96 27.90 12.03
N SER A 197 -5.01 26.98 11.87
CA SER A 197 -4.19 26.49 12.98
C SER A 197 -2.93 27.34 13.10
N ASP A 198 -2.78 28.02 14.24
CA ASP A 198 -1.56 28.73 14.59
C ASP A 198 -0.36 27.78 14.68
N GLU A 199 0.84 28.34 14.62
CA GLU A 199 2.07 27.56 14.65
C GLU A 199 2.81 27.75 15.98
N MET A 200 3.14 26.62 16.62
CA MET A 200 4.00 26.54 17.80
C MET A 200 5.06 25.45 17.58
N VAL A 201 6.18 25.58 18.29
CA VAL A 201 7.26 24.59 18.20
C VAL A 201 6.74 23.17 18.47
N GLY A 202 6.88 22.27 17.49
CA GLY A 202 6.44 20.88 17.57
C GLY A 202 4.99 20.63 17.14
N LYS A 203 4.16 21.65 16.93
CA LYS A 203 2.74 21.49 16.54
C LYS A 203 2.60 20.92 15.12
N GLY A 204 3.50 21.29 14.21
CA GLY A 204 3.47 20.78 12.83
C GLY A 204 3.60 19.27 12.75
N SER A 205 4.51 18.65 13.52
CA SER A 205 4.64 17.18 13.55
C SER A 205 3.41 16.51 14.17
N TYR A 206 2.88 17.06 15.26
CA TYR A 206 1.64 16.56 15.88
C TYR A 206 0.44 16.64 14.93
N ARG A 207 0.28 17.76 14.20
CA ARG A 207 -0.76 17.95 13.19
C ARG A 207 -0.65 16.91 12.08
N ARG A 208 0.57 16.67 11.59
CA ARG A 208 0.86 15.66 10.58
C ARG A 208 0.45 14.26 11.04
N ASP A 209 0.81 13.88 12.26
CA ASP A 209 0.45 12.57 12.83
C ASP A 209 -1.06 12.45 13.05
N LEU A 210 -1.73 13.53 13.46
CA LEU A 210 -3.17 13.56 13.67
C LEU A 210 -3.94 13.37 12.35
N VAL A 211 -3.57 14.11 11.30
CA VAL A 211 -4.17 14.00 9.95
C VAL A 211 -3.93 12.61 9.37
N ALA A 212 -2.70 12.12 9.42
CA ALA A 212 -2.37 10.77 8.94
C ALA A 212 -3.12 9.69 9.74
N GLY A 213 -3.16 9.81 11.07
CA GLY A 213 -3.86 8.88 11.97
C GLY A 213 -5.38 8.85 11.72
N GLN A 214 -6.00 10.01 11.50
CA GLN A 214 -7.43 10.09 11.20
C GLN A 214 -7.75 9.50 9.83
N SER A 215 -6.95 9.81 8.81
CA SER A 215 -7.04 9.20 7.47
C SER A 215 -6.94 7.66 7.53
N ALA A 216 -6.00 7.12 8.32
CA ALA A 216 -5.82 5.69 8.52
C ALA A 216 -7.02 5.03 9.21
N ARG A 217 -7.48 5.63 10.32
CA ARG A 217 -8.61 5.11 11.11
C ARG A 217 -9.89 5.02 10.29
N LEU A 218 -10.15 6.05 9.47
CA LEU A 218 -11.36 6.17 8.67
C LEU A 218 -11.24 5.53 7.28
N VAL A 219 -10.05 5.06 6.91
CA VAL A 219 -9.75 4.54 5.56
C VAL A 219 -10.28 5.51 4.51
N CYS A 220 -9.84 6.77 4.57
CA CYS A 220 -10.28 7.85 3.69
C CYS A 220 -9.11 8.66 3.16
N ALA A 221 -9.35 9.48 2.13
CA ALA A 221 -8.49 10.61 1.83
C ALA A 221 -8.86 11.76 2.75
N TYR A 222 -7.87 12.44 3.31
CA TYR A 222 -8.04 13.57 4.22
C TYR A 222 -7.24 14.77 3.69
N LEU A 223 -7.95 15.84 3.34
CA LEU A 223 -7.42 17.05 2.75
C LEU A 223 -7.48 18.16 3.79
N TYR A 224 -6.34 18.59 4.27
CA TYR A 224 -6.20 19.60 5.31
C TYR A 224 -5.56 20.86 4.72
N ALA A 225 -6.30 21.97 4.67
CA ALA A 225 -5.80 23.28 4.26
C ALA A 225 -5.81 24.24 5.46
N THR A 226 -4.74 24.97 5.71
CA THR A 226 -4.65 25.86 6.87
C THR A 226 -4.19 27.27 6.50
N ALA A 227 -4.60 28.25 7.30
CA ALA A 227 -4.16 29.65 7.18
C ALA A 227 -2.63 29.78 7.27
N GLY A 228 -2.08 30.76 6.62
CA GLY A 228 -0.64 31.04 6.56
C GLY A 228 -0.35 32.53 6.66
N GLU A 229 0.63 32.98 5.88
CA GLU A 229 1.02 34.38 5.80
C GLU A 229 -0.14 35.26 5.35
N GLY A 230 -0.31 36.40 5.99
CA GLY A 230 -1.39 37.36 5.72
C GLY A 230 -2.37 37.52 6.87
N GLU A 231 -2.49 36.53 7.74
CA GLU A 231 -3.23 36.66 9.00
C GLU A 231 -2.55 37.65 9.98
N SER A 232 -3.33 38.24 10.89
CA SER A 232 -2.77 39.14 11.90
C SER A 232 -1.82 38.39 12.84
N THR A 233 -0.66 39.00 13.10
CA THR A 233 0.38 38.45 13.98
C THR A 233 0.41 39.11 15.35
N THR A 234 -0.75 39.54 15.88
CA THR A 234 -0.82 40.20 17.21
C THR A 234 -0.17 39.32 18.28
N ASP A 235 -0.63 38.08 18.43
CA ASP A 235 -0.06 37.11 19.38
C ASP A 235 0.25 35.74 18.71
N LEU A 236 -0.24 35.49 17.49
CA LEU A 236 -0.18 34.22 16.80
C LEU A 236 0.54 34.34 15.44
N VAL A 237 1.11 33.25 15.01
CA VAL A 237 1.64 33.10 13.62
C VAL A 237 0.99 31.86 13.03
N PHE A 238 0.61 31.93 11.76
CA PHE A 238 0.01 30.82 11.02
C PHE A 238 1.01 30.24 10.04
N GLY A 239 1.12 28.91 10.02
CA GLY A 239 2.23 28.23 9.36
C GLY A 239 1.97 27.79 7.92
N GLY A 240 0.72 27.80 7.43
CA GLY A 240 0.42 27.36 6.06
C GLY A 240 0.69 25.87 5.75
N GLN A 241 0.93 25.03 6.76
CA GLN A 241 1.24 23.60 6.56
C GLN A 241 0.00 22.84 6.10
N ASN A 242 -0.18 22.73 4.79
CA ASN A 242 -1.22 21.93 4.15
C ASN A 242 -0.81 20.46 4.08
N LEU A 243 -1.79 19.54 4.18
CA LEU A 243 -1.56 18.11 4.18
C LEU A 243 -2.61 17.40 3.31
N ILE A 244 -2.16 16.44 2.50
CA ILE A 244 -3.03 15.48 1.82
C ILE A 244 -2.61 14.08 2.25
N ALA A 245 -3.49 13.37 2.95
CA ALA A 245 -3.24 12.01 3.40
C ALA A 245 -4.26 11.02 2.81
N GLU A 246 -3.83 9.79 2.55
CA GLU A 246 -4.68 8.68 2.09
C GLU A 246 -4.39 7.43 2.92
N ASN A 247 -5.38 6.96 3.66
CA ASN A 247 -5.28 5.73 4.47
C ASN A 247 -3.97 5.66 5.28
N GLY A 248 -3.63 6.75 5.97
CA GLY A 248 -2.47 6.86 6.84
C GLY A 248 -1.15 7.28 6.16
N THR A 249 -1.13 7.37 4.84
CA THR A 249 0.04 7.81 4.11
C THR A 249 -0.10 9.28 3.74
N VAL A 250 0.83 10.14 4.15
CA VAL A 250 0.91 11.52 3.67
C VAL A 250 1.42 11.51 2.24
N LEU A 251 0.61 11.99 1.30
CA LEU A 251 0.91 12.03 -0.14
C LEU A 251 1.56 13.35 -0.54
N ALA A 252 1.14 14.46 0.10
CA ALA A 252 1.72 15.78 -0.10
C ALA A 252 1.64 16.60 1.19
N GLU A 253 2.65 17.42 1.41
CA GLU A 253 2.78 18.30 2.55
C GLU A 253 3.52 19.57 2.11
N SER A 254 3.01 20.76 2.46
CA SER A 254 3.70 22.03 2.21
C SER A 254 4.76 22.32 3.27
N ALA A 255 5.73 23.13 2.91
CA ALA A 255 6.66 23.68 3.86
C ALA A 255 5.94 24.58 4.87
N THR A 256 6.36 24.53 6.15
CA THR A 256 5.84 25.43 7.18
C THR A 256 6.35 26.84 6.92
N PHE A 257 5.50 27.85 7.08
CA PHE A 257 5.73 29.28 6.86
C PHE A 257 5.78 29.73 5.39
N GLU A 258 5.24 28.89 4.50
CA GLU A 258 5.08 29.25 3.10
C GLU A 258 3.61 29.05 2.68
N ASN A 259 3.09 29.99 1.86
CA ASN A 259 1.76 29.83 1.27
C ASN A 259 1.90 29.06 -0.04
N GLU A 260 1.61 27.76 0.02
CA GLU A 260 1.81 26.83 -1.11
C GLU A 260 0.51 26.15 -1.54
N THR A 261 0.52 25.66 -2.75
CA THR A 261 -0.48 24.75 -3.31
C THR A 261 0.06 23.33 -3.32
N ASN A 262 -0.59 22.43 -2.61
CA ASN A 262 -0.29 20.99 -2.65
C ASN A 262 -1.22 20.27 -3.62
N VAL A 263 -0.67 19.35 -4.40
CA VAL A 263 -1.41 18.52 -5.35
C VAL A 263 -1.03 17.06 -5.15
N ALA A 264 -2.01 16.17 -5.08
CA ALA A 264 -1.79 14.74 -5.03
C ALA A 264 -2.84 13.96 -5.81
N THR A 265 -2.51 12.74 -6.21
CA THR A 265 -3.49 11.80 -6.79
C THR A 265 -3.90 10.80 -5.71
N ILE A 266 -5.18 10.78 -5.34
CA ILE A 266 -5.78 9.80 -4.42
C ILE A 266 -6.45 8.67 -5.21
N ASP A 267 -6.72 7.55 -4.53
CA ASP A 267 -7.38 6.36 -5.09
C ASP A 267 -8.64 6.00 -4.29
N VAL A 268 -9.78 6.61 -4.65
CA VAL A 268 -11.05 6.39 -3.93
C VAL A 268 -11.57 4.96 -4.08
N GLN A 269 -11.35 4.30 -5.22
CA GLN A 269 -11.75 2.91 -5.42
C GLN A 269 -11.00 1.96 -4.46
N ARG A 270 -9.71 2.21 -4.25
CA ARG A 270 -8.91 1.48 -3.26
C ARG A 270 -9.47 1.65 -1.85
N LEU A 271 -9.79 2.88 -1.46
CA LEU A 271 -10.33 3.18 -0.12
C LEU A 271 -11.62 2.41 0.14
N VAL A 272 -12.56 2.43 -0.80
CA VAL A 272 -13.83 1.70 -0.68
C VAL A 272 -13.61 0.18 -0.70
N SER A 273 -12.68 -0.31 -1.51
CA SER A 273 -12.33 -1.74 -1.54
C SER A 273 -11.70 -2.20 -0.23
N GLU A 274 -10.86 -1.39 0.41
CA GLU A 274 -10.26 -1.69 1.71
C GLU A 274 -11.33 -1.74 2.81
N ARG A 275 -12.25 -0.76 2.87
CA ARG A 275 -13.40 -0.77 3.80
C ARG A 275 -14.25 -2.04 3.64
N ARG A 276 -14.52 -2.46 2.39
CA ARG A 276 -15.30 -3.69 2.09
C ARG A 276 -14.65 -4.96 2.64
N ARG A 277 -13.32 -5.00 2.68
CA ARG A 277 -12.55 -6.14 3.22
C ARG A 277 -12.50 -6.15 4.74
N MET A 278 -12.65 -5.01 5.38
CA MET A 278 -12.61 -4.86 6.84
C MET A 278 -13.99 -5.19 7.43
N SER A 279 -14.17 -6.40 7.95
CA SER A 279 -15.43 -6.83 8.58
C SER A 279 -15.85 -5.97 9.79
N THR A 280 -14.90 -5.22 10.35
CA THR A 280 -15.11 -4.29 11.47
C THR A 280 -15.42 -2.86 11.02
N PHE A 281 -15.31 -2.55 9.74
CA PHE A 281 -15.80 -1.30 9.18
C PHE A 281 -17.28 -1.51 8.82
N PRO A 282 -18.24 -0.77 9.44
CA PRO A 282 -19.65 -1.02 9.22
C PRO A 282 -20.09 -0.62 7.80
N ALA A 283 -21.23 -1.15 7.37
CA ALA A 283 -21.87 -0.68 6.13
C ALA A 283 -22.24 0.80 6.28
N ALA A 284 -22.12 1.56 5.19
CA ALA A 284 -22.45 2.98 5.20
C ALA A 284 -23.94 3.19 5.55
N GLU A 285 -24.19 4.11 6.49
CA GLU A 285 -25.54 4.49 6.91
C GLU A 285 -25.72 6.01 6.85
N SER A 286 -26.36 6.48 5.77
CA SER A 286 -26.53 7.91 5.47
C SER A 286 -27.92 8.46 5.79
N LYS A 287 -28.76 7.72 6.52
CA LYS A 287 -30.18 8.11 6.77
C LYS A 287 -30.36 9.48 7.44
N GLU A 288 -29.38 9.88 8.25
CA GLU A 288 -29.39 11.19 8.93
C GLU A 288 -28.66 12.28 8.12
N TYR A 289 -28.18 11.93 6.93
CA TYR A 289 -27.45 12.84 6.05
C TYR A 289 -28.32 13.29 4.88
N ARG A 290 -28.12 14.54 4.50
CA ARG A 290 -28.62 15.07 3.23
C ARG A 290 -27.57 14.86 2.16
N GLU A 291 -27.90 14.04 1.16
CA GLU A 291 -27.03 13.79 0.02
C GLU A 291 -27.27 14.84 -1.07
N ILE A 292 -26.19 15.45 -1.54
CA ILE A 292 -26.16 16.50 -2.57
C ILE A 292 -25.32 15.98 -3.73
N SER A 293 -25.96 15.81 -4.87
CA SER A 293 -25.29 15.32 -6.07
C SER A 293 -24.55 16.43 -6.80
N PHE A 294 -23.38 16.07 -7.36
CA PHE A 294 -22.64 16.88 -8.32
C PHE A 294 -22.02 16.00 -9.40
N ALA A 295 -21.66 16.58 -10.55
CA ALA A 295 -21.03 15.84 -11.64
C ALA A 295 -19.74 16.53 -12.08
N LEU A 296 -18.75 15.73 -12.48
CA LEU A 296 -17.47 16.17 -13.02
C LEU A 296 -17.32 15.70 -14.46
N ALA A 297 -16.49 16.36 -15.26
CA ALA A 297 -16.16 15.87 -16.60
C ALA A 297 -15.34 14.59 -16.51
N GLU A 298 -15.70 13.59 -17.31
CA GLU A 298 -14.94 12.36 -17.42
C GLU A 298 -13.63 12.60 -18.18
N GLU A 299 -12.54 12.56 -17.47
CA GLU A 299 -11.20 12.63 -18.05
C GLU A 299 -10.26 11.60 -17.42
N GLU A 300 -9.25 11.19 -18.16
CA GLU A 300 -8.23 10.30 -17.63
C GLU A 300 -7.27 11.10 -16.74
N THR A 301 -7.21 10.73 -15.45
CA THR A 301 -6.29 11.35 -14.50
C THR A 301 -4.85 11.03 -14.87
N LYS A 302 -4.01 12.03 -15.05
CA LYS A 302 -2.56 11.84 -15.13
C LYS A 302 -2.07 11.44 -13.73
N LEU A 303 -1.40 10.30 -13.64
CA LEU A 303 -0.92 9.80 -12.36
C LEU A 303 0.32 10.60 -11.91
N ALA A 304 0.11 11.53 -10.98
CA ALA A 304 1.18 12.26 -10.27
C ALA A 304 1.44 11.60 -8.91
N ARG A 305 1.62 10.27 -8.90
CA ARG A 305 1.79 9.46 -7.71
C ARG A 305 2.94 8.48 -7.92
N PHE A 306 3.78 8.33 -6.90
CA PHE A 306 4.82 7.31 -6.90
C PHE A 306 4.21 5.92 -6.69
N PHE A 307 4.56 4.99 -7.57
CA PHE A 307 4.26 3.57 -7.43
C PHE A 307 5.58 2.83 -7.28
N ASP A 308 5.77 2.20 -6.12
CA ASP A 308 6.98 1.43 -5.85
C ASP A 308 7.00 0.18 -6.73
N ALA A 309 8.06 0.01 -7.52
CA ALA A 309 8.27 -1.17 -8.35
C ALA A 309 8.54 -2.43 -7.51
N ASP A 310 9.11 -2.24 -6.31
CA ASP A 310 9.46 -3.32 -5.38
C ASP A 310 8.64 -3.21 -4.08
N PRO A 311 7.28 -3.39 -4.12
CA PRO A 311 6.38 -3.02 -3.02
C PRO A 311 6.57 -3.85 -1.75
N PHE A 312 7.34 -4.91 -1.78
CA PHE A 312 7.71 -5.71 -0.62
C PHE A 312 9.02 -5.27 0.05
N VAL A 313 9.80 -4.42 -0.61
CA VAL A 313 11.13 -4.00 -0.17
C VAL A 313 11.08 -2.52 0.22
N PRO A 314 11.39 -2.13 1.48
CA PRO A 314 11.45 -0.73 1.85
C PRO A 314 12.50 0.03 1.04
N SER A 315 12.14 1.21 0.55
CA SER A 315 13.06 2.07 -0.21
C SER A 315 14.12 2.77 0.65
N ASN A 316 13.87 2.92 1.97
CA ASN A 316 14.81 3.51 2.92
C ASN A 316 15.75 2.43 3.48
N ALA A 317 17.08 2.65 3.39
CA ALA A 317 18.11 1.69 3.80
C ALA A 317 18.05 1.32 5.31
N ASP A 318 17.79 2.30 6.19
CA ASP A 318 17.70 2.04 7.64
C ASP A 318 16.45 1.20 7.95
N GLN A 319 15.32 1.54 7.34
CA GLN A 319 14.08 0.75 7.48
C GLN A 319 14.22 -0.64 6.88
N LEU A 320 15.02 -0.80 5.81
CA LEU A 320 15.26 -2.10 5.18
C LEU A 320 16.03 -3.02 6.14
N SER A 321 17.06 -2.53 6.82
CA SER A 321 17.84 -3.31 7.79
C SER A 321 16.96 -3.80 8.94
N ASP A 322 16.19 -2.90 9.57
CA ASP A 322 15.27 -3.23 10.66
C ASP A 322 14.21 -4.24 10.23
N ARG A 323 13.65 -4.06 9.02
CA ARG A 323 12.69 -5.00 8.45
C ARG A 323 13.27 -6.37 8.15
N CYS A 324 14.49 -6.44 7.62
CA CYS A 324 15.15 -7.71 7.38
C CYS A 324 15.33 -8.48 8.70
N GLU A 325 15.76 -7.80 9.76
CA GLU A 325 15.92 -8.41 11.08
C GLU A 325 14.57 -8.86 11.67
N GLU A 326 13.52 -8.06 11.55
CA GLU A 326 12.16 -8.42 11.97
C GLU A 326 11.64 -9.66 11.24
N ILE A 327 11.80 -9.72 9.91
CA ILE A 327 11.36 -10.85 9.10
C ILE A 327 12.11 -12.12 9.47
N LEU A 328 13.44 -12.07 9.58
CA LEU A 328 14.26 -13.22 10.01
C LEU A 328 13.85 -13.72 11.40
N ASN A 329 13.49 -12.81 12.31
CA ASN A 329 12.98 -13.17 13.63
C ASN A 329 11.60 -13.83 13.56
N ILE A 330 10.66 -13.31 12.77
CA ILE A 330 9.33 -13.91 12.57
C ILE A 330 9.48 -15.33 12.02
N GLN A 331 10.31 -15.53 10.99
CA GLN A 331 10.56 -16.84 10.40
C GLN A 331 11.16 -17.81 11.43
N ALA A 332 12.21 -17.39 12.14
CA ALA A 332 12.90 -18.20 13.13
C ALA A 332 12.02 -18.54 14.34
N LEU A 333 11.21 -17.59 14.84
CA LEU A 333 10.28 -17.83 15.95
C LEU A 333 9.17 -18.81 15.56
N GLY A 334 8.66 -18.75 14.34
CA GLY A 334 7.70 -19.73 13.82
C GLY A 334 8.27 -21.14 13.84
N LEU A 335 9.48 -21.33 13.31
CA LEU A 335 10.18 -22.62 13.32
C LEU A 335 10.55 -23.07 14.74
N LYS A 336 11.08 -22.15 15.56
CA LYS A 336 11.38 -22.39 16.98
C LYS A 336 10.19 -23.01 17.72
N LYS A 337 8.98 -22.46 17.52
CA LYS A 337 7.77 -22.99 18.15
C LYS A 337 7.46 -24.40 17.71
N ARG A 338 7.64 -24.73 16.42
CA ARG A 338 7.42 -26.09 15.89
C ARG A 338 8.41 -27.08 16.47
N LEU A 339 9.70 -26.75 16.46
CA LEU A 339 10.76 -27.58 17.04
C LEU A 339 10.52 -27.85 18.53
N ALA A 340 10.19 -26.81 19.29
CA ALA A 340 9.89 -26.95 20.73
C ALA A 340 8.66 -27.83 21.00
N HIS A 341 7.58 -27.64 20.21
CA HIS A 341 6.33 -28.39 20.39
C HIS A 341 6.46 -29.87 20.09
N THR A 342 7.20 -30.20 19.03
CA THR A 342 7.43 -31.60 18.63
C THR A 342 8.57 -32.25 19.41
N HIS A 343 9.28 -31.50 20.25
CA HIS A 343 10.51 -31.93 20.94
C HIS A 343 11.60 -32.42 19.97
N ALA A 344 11.50 -31.99 18.68
CA ALA A 344 12.48 -32.34 17.67
C ALA A 344 13.84 -31.67 17.96
N LYS A 345 14.90 -32.45 17.87
CA LYS A 345 16.29 -32.00 18.04
C LYS A 345 17.05 -31.94 16.72
N SER A 346 16.37 -32.26 15.62
CA SER A 346 16.92 -32.18 14.28
C SER A 346 15.92 -31.55 13.30
N ALA A 347 16.48 -30.91 12.29
CA ALA A 347 15.77 -30.37 11.14
C ALA A 347 16.53 -30.74 9.87
N VAL A 348 15.82 -31.16 8.83
CA VAL A 348 16.41 -31.58 7.56
C VAL A 348 16.11 -30.53 6.50
N VAL A 349 17.14 -30.03 5.84
CA VAL A 349 17.03 -28.98 4.80
C VAL A 349 17.74 -29.45 3.54
N GLY A 350 17.04 -29.44 2.41
CA GLY A 350 17.67 -29.64 1.12
C GLY A 350 18.41 -28.37 0.65
N ILE A 351 19.69 -28.48 0.36
CA ILE A 351 20.53 -27.34 -0.03
C ILE A 351 21.00 -27.51 -1.47
N SER A 352 20.46 -26.68 -2.34
CA SER A 352 20.88 -26.60 -3.75
C SER A 352 22.06 -25.64 -3.96
N GLY A 353 22.29 -24.71 -3.03
CA GLY A 353 23.22 -23.60 -3.18
C GLY A 353 22.58 -22.34 -3.80
N GLY A 354 21.27 -22.35 -4.03
CA GLY A 354 20.49 -21.20 -4.45
C GLY A 354 19.94 -20.38 -3.29
N LEU A 355 19.36 -19.20 -3.59
CA LEU A 355 18.90 -18.20 -2.60
C LEU A 355 17.90 -18.76 -1.59
N ASP A 356 16.92 -19.54 -2.01
CA ASP A 356 15.81 -19.97 -1.16
C ASP A 356 16.27 -21.00 -0.13
N SER A 357 17.06 -21.98 -0.57
CA SER A 357 17.66 -22.97 0.34
C SER A 357 18.66 -22.33 1.30
N THR A 358 19.38 -21.30 0.85
CA THR A 358 20.27 -20.48 1.67
C THR A 358 19.49 -19.79 2.78
N LEU A 359 18.43 -19.03 2.44
CA LEU A 359 17.59 -18.36 3.44
C LEU A 359 16.99 -19.37 4.45
N ALA A 360 16.46 -20.48 3.96
CA ALA A 360 15.89 -21.52 4.83
C ALA A 360 16.90 -22.09 5.82
N LEU A 361 18.16 -22.30 5.39
CA LEU A 361 19.24 -22.76 6.28
C LEU A 361 19.64 -21.71 7.32
N LEU A 362 19.75 -20.43 6.93
CA LEU A 362 20.05 -19.32 7.83
C LEU A 362 18.97 -19.15 8.91
N VAL A 363 17.69 -19.20 8.52
CA VAL A 363 16.54 -19.16 9.44
C VAL A 363 16.55 -20.38 10.38
N THR A 364 16.88 -21.56 9.85
CA THR A 364 16.95 -22.79 10.66
C THR A 364 18.07 -22.70 11.70
N ALA A 365 19.26 -22.21 11.31
CA ALA A 365 20.38 -21.99 12.25
C ALA A 365 19.98 -21.02 13.37
N ARG A 366 19.32 -19.90 13.03
CA ARG A 366 18.82 -18.92 14.00
C ARG A 366 17.79 -19.53 14.96
N ALA A 367 16.87 -20.35 14.48
CA ALA A 367 15.89 -21.02 15.31
C ALA A 367 16.53 -22.02 16.29
N PHE A 368 17.59 -22.74 15.88
CA PHE A 368 18.37 -23.61 16.72
C PHE A 368 19.11 -22.84 17.82
N ASP A 369 19.76 -21.73 17.45
CA ASP A 369 20.43 -20.85 18.42
C ASP A 369 19.46 -20.32 19.48
N MET A 370 18.26 -19.88 19.05
CA MET A 370 17.19 -19.40 19.95
C MET A 370 16.70 -20.49 20.93
N LEU A 371 16.86 -21.77 20.59
CA LEU A 371 16.49 -22.90 21.43
C LEU A 371 17.68 -23.45 22.26
N GLY A 372 18.88 -22.95 22.02
CA GLY A 372 20.10 -23.53 22.59
C GLY A 372 20.40 -24.94 22.08
N LEU A 373 19.87 -25.30 20.92
CA LEU A 373 20.15 -26.59 20.30
C LEU A 373 21.47 -26.54 19.50
N PRO A 374 22.25 -27.65 19.51
CA PRO A 374 23.48 -27.69 18.75
C PRO A 374 23.17 -27.66 17.25
N ARG A 375 23.80 -26.76 16.48
CA ARG A 375 23.63 -26.66 15.03
C ARG A 375 23.93 -27.94 14.26
N LYS A 376 24.67 -28.89 14.85
CA LYS A 376 24.83 -30.25 14.31
C LYS A 376 23.54 -31.05 14.19
N GLY A 377 22.47 -30.63 14.88
CA GLY A 377 21.13 -31.17 14.68
C GLY A 377 20.48 -30.74 13.37
N ILE A 378 21.03 -29.74 12.67
CA ILE A 378 20.62 -29.35 11.33
C ILE A 378 21.30 -30.29 10.34
N VAL A 379 20.52 -31.15 9.70
CA VAL A 379 21.00 -32.05 8.65
C VAL A 379 20.76 -31.36 7.29
N ALA A 380 21.81 -30.77 6.76
CA ALA A 380 21.79 -30.09 5.47
C ALA A 380 22.20 -31.07 4.36
N VAL A 381 21.26 -31.37 3.46
CA VAL A 381 21.41 -32.43 2.47
C VAL A 381 21.62 -31.83 1.08
N THR A 382 22.76 -32.11 0.48
CA THR A 382 23.01 -31.79 -0.94
C THR A 382 22.74 -33.03 -1.79
N MET A 383 21.95 -32.88 -2.83
CA MET A 383 21.50 -33.98 -3.67
C MET A 383 21.82 -33.72 -5.14
N PRO A 384 23.10 -33.89 -5.56
CA PRO A 384 23.49 -33.66 -6.93
C PRO A 384 22.69 -34.50 -7.91
N GLY A 385 22.11 -33.85 -8.91
CA GLY A 385 21.36 -34.45 -10.02
C GLY A 385 22.03 -34.12 -11.37
N PHE A 386 21.26 -34.13 -12.43
CA PHE A 386 21.79 -33.91 -13.80
C PHE A 386 22.13 -32.45 -14.08
N GLY A 387 21.51 -31.48 -13.38
CA GLY A 387 21.68 -30.04 -13.61
C GLY A 387 22.56 -29.31 -12.59
N THR A 388 23.12 -30.01 -11.60
CA THR A 388 23.92 -29.38 -10.54
C THR A 388 25.26 -28.89 -11.08
N THR A 389 25.61 -27.60 -10.80
CA THR A 389 26.89 -27.01 -11.20
C THR A 389 27.91 -27.06 -10.06
N ASP A 390 29.20 -27.03 -10.40
CA ASP A 390 30.29 -27.01 -9.39
C ASP A 390 30.20 -25.79 -8.47
N ARG A 391 29.77 -24.62 -9.00
CA ARG A 391 29.66 -23.37 -8.23
C ARG A 391 28.60 -23.50 -7.13
N THR A 392 27.38 -23.89 -7.48
CA THR A 392 26.28 -24.06 -6.53
C THR A 392 26.56 -25.15 -5.50
N TYR A 393 27.17 -26.25 -5.94
CA TYR A 393 27.62 -27.32 -5.03
C TYR A 393 28.65 -26.81 -4.01
N ASN A 394 29.69 -26.11 -4.47
CA ASN A 394 30.74 -25.58 -3.59
C ASN A 394 30.19 -24.56 -2.59
N ASN A 395 29.29 -23.68 -3.02
CA ASN A 395 28.59 -22.73 -2.16
C ASN A 395 27.78 -23.45 -1.08
N ALA A 396 27.01 -24.48 -1.45
CA ALA A 396 26.24 -25.27 -0.50
C ALA A 396 27.15 -25.89 0.57
N VAL A 397 28.25 -26.55 0.16
CA VAL A 397 29.19 -27.22 1.08
C VAL A 397 29.88 -26.20 2.02
N ALA A 398 30.36 -25.09 1.47
CA ALA A 398 31.05 -24.05 2.26
C ALA A 398 30.10 -23.42 3.30
N MET A 399 28.89 -23.07 2.91
CA MET A 399 27.85 -22.50 3.79
C MET A 399 27.48 -23.47 4.93
N ILE A 400 27.23 -24.74 4.61
CA ILE A 400 26.88 -25.77 5.62
C ILE A 400 28.00 -25.91 6.65
N LYS A 401 29.23 -25.93 6.21
CA LYS A 401 30.42 -26.07 7.10
C LYS A 401 30.57 -24.83 7.98
N SER A 402 30.47 -23.63 7.41
CA SER A 402 30.60 -22.37 8.16
C SER A 402 29.52 -22.24 9.23
N LEU A 403 28.28 -22.63 8.94
CA LEU A 403 27.19 -22.64 9.91
C LEU A 403 27.31 -23.73 10.98
N GLY A 404 28.23 -24.69 10.83
CA GLY A 404 28.41 -25.82 11.77
C GLY A 404 27.29 -26.85 11.71
N ALA A 405 26.52 -26.90 10.62
CA ALA A 405 25.49 -27.91 10.37
C ALA A 405 26.10 -29.25 9.95
N THR A 406 25.33 -30.34 10.04
CA THR A 406 25.73 -31.66 9.57
C THR A 406 25.55 -31.74 8.06
N PHE A 407 26.63 -31.88 7.32
CA PHE A 407 26.63 -32.08 5.88
C PHE A 407 26.32 -33.54 5.52
N LYS A 408 25.40 -33.74 4.56
CA LYS A 408 25.10 -35.03 3.96
C LYS A 408 24.97 -34.87 2.45
N GLU A 409 25.64 -35.77 1.70
CA GLU A 409 25.54 -35.82 0.24
C GLU A 409 24.82 -37.10 -0.19
N VAL A 410 23.84 -36.98 -1.06
CA VAL A 410 23.08 -38.09 -1.65
C VAL A 410 22.88 -37.86 -3.13
N PRO A 411 23.76 -38.40 -4.00
CA PRO A 411 23.57 -38.28 -5.47
C PRO A 411 22.32 -39.02 -5.91
N ILE A 412 21.43 -38.34 -6.66
CA ILE A 412 20.11 -38.89 -7.06
C ILE A 412 20.12 -39.56 -8.46
N ALA A 413 21.15 -39.33 -9.27
CA ALA A 413 21.15 -39.75 -10.69
C ALA A 413 20.83 -41.23 -10.89
N LYS A 414 21.35 -42.15 -10.07
CA LYS A 414 21.08 -43.58 -10.20
C LYS A 414 19.63 -43.96 -9.90
N ALA A 415 19.05 -43.37 -8.85
CA ALA A 415 17.66 -43.61 -8.49
C ALA A 415 16.69 -43.08 -9.55
N VAL A 416 16.95 -41.88 -10.04
CA VAL A 416 16.14 -41.26 -11.12
C VAL A 416 16.24 -42.04 -12.42
N MET A 417 17.43 -42.54 -12.82
CA MET A 417 17.58 -43.39 -14.00
C MET A 417 16.84 -44.71 -13.85
N GLN A 418 16.85 -45.32 -12.64
CA GLN A 418 16.06 -46.53 -12.37
C GLN A 418 14.56 -46.23 -12.48
N HIS A 419 14.11 -45.10 -11.92
CA HIS A 419 12.73 -44.68 -12.00
C HIS A 419 12.27 -44.45 -13.45
N PHE A 420 13.12 -43.83 -14.29
CA PHE A 420 12.81 -43.70 -15.74
C PHE A 420 12.62 -45.05 -16.41
N ALA A 421 13.49 -46.00 -16.11
CA ALA A 421 13.35 -47.37 -16.65
C ALA A 421 12.05 -48.05 -16.17
N ASP A 422 11.65 -47.82 -14.91
CA ASP A 422 10.45 -48.47 -14.33
C ASP A 422 9.14 -47.90 -14.91
N ILE A 423 9.16 -46.64 -15.43
CA ILE A 423 7.99 -45.98 -16.03
C ILE A 423 8.07 -45.87 -17.56
N ASP A 424 9.01 -46.55 -18.19
CA ASP A 424 9.25 -46.53 -19.65
C ASP A 424 9.50 -45.12 -20.21
N HIS A 425 10.14 -44.21 -19.42
CA HIS A 425 10.51 -42.88 -19.87
C HIS A 425 11.90 -42.86 -20.48
N ASP A 426 12.01 -42.28 -21.69
CA ASP A 426 13.30 -42.07 -22.35
C ASP A 426 14.07 -40.92 -21.71
N ALA A 427 15.19 -41.21 -21.06
CA ALA A 427 16.03 -40.22 -20.36
C ALA A 427 16.64 -39.16 -21.30
N SER A 428 16.59 -39.33 -22.62
CA SER A 428 17.00 -38.30 -23.58
C SER A 428 15.95 -37.23 -23.79
N ILE A 429 14.69 -37.45 -23.36
CA ILE A 429 13.59 -36.52 -23.46
C ILE A 429 13.53 -35.66 -22.18
N HIS A 430 14.00 -34.43 -22.28
CA HIS A 430 14.05 -33.46 -21.17
C HIS A 430 12.74 -32.70 -21.00
N ASP A 431 11.67 -33.43 -20.71
CA ASP A 431 10.31 -32.91 -20.51
C ASP A 431 9.98 -32.71 -19.03
N VAL A 432 8.73 -32.34 -18.72
CA VAL A 432 8.22 -32.17 -17.36
C VAL A 432 8.35 -33.42 -16.49
N THR A 433 8.36 -34.63 -17.10
CA THR A 433 8.57 -35.90 -16.38
C THR A 433 10.00 -36.01 -15.91
N TYR A 434 10.95 -35.66 -16.79
CA TYR A 434 12.37 -35.62 -16.48
C TYR A 434 12.69 -34.70 -15.31
N GLU A 435 12.13 -33.49 -15.31
CA GLU A 435 12.33 -32.50 -14.22
C GLU A 435 11.65 -32.93 -12.91
N ASN A 436 10.36 -33.29 -12.98
CA ASN A 436 9.57 -33.61 -11.80
C ASN A 436 10.05 -34.89 -11.08
N SER A 437 10.57 -35.85 -11.79
CA SER A 437 11.13 -37.09 -11.19
C SER A 437 12.31 -36.76 -10.28
N GLN A 438 13.21 -35.88 -10.70
CA GLN A 438 14.34 -35.43 -9.88
C GLN A 438 13.88 -34.68 -8.62
N ALA A 439 12.90 -33.78 -8.75
CA ALA A 439 12.38 -33.02 -7.61
C ALA A 439 11.69 -33.94 -6.58
N ARG A 440 10.91 -34.94 -7.04
CA ARG A 440 10.25 -35.90 -6.14
C ARG A 440 11.24 -36.84 -5.44
N GLU A 441 12.27 -37.30 -6.16
CA GLU A 441 13.34 -38.11 -5.57
C GLU A 441 14.05 -37.38 -4.43
N ARG A 442 14.38 -36.09 -4.63
CA ARG A 442 14.96 -35.25 -3.58
C ARG A 442 14.04 -35.14 -2.37
N THR A 443 12.75 -34.93 -2.59
CA THR A 443 11.77 -34.81 -1.50
C THR A 443 11.62 -36.11 -0.72
N GLN A 444 11.54 -37.26 -1.40
CA GLN A 444 11.48 -38.56 -0.74
C GLN A 444 12.70 -38.78 0.16
N ILE A 445 13.91 -38.52 -0.34
CA ILE A 445 15.15 -38.64 0.42
C ILE A 445 15.13 -37.76 1.68
N LEU A 446 14.68 -36.49 1.57
CA LEU A 446 14.60 -35.59 2.69
C LEU A 446 13.62 -36.08 3.76
N MET A 447 12.45 -36.57 3.36
CA MET A 447 11.44 -37.13 4.28
C MET A 447 11.95 -38.34 5.04
N ASP A 448 12.64 -39.27 4.35
CA ASP A 448 13.20 -40.48 4.96
C ASP A 448 14.37 -40.14 5.90
N ILE A 449 15.24 -39.21 5.54
CA ILE A 449 16.29 -38.70 6.43
C ILE A 449 15.69 -38.04 7.68
N ALA A 450 14.60 -37.29 7.54
CA ALA A 450 13.91 -36.69 8.67
C ALA A 450 13.35 -37.72 9.63
N ASN A 451 12.81 -38.84 9.12
CA ASN A 451 12.40 -39.99 9.93
C ASN A 451 13.58 -40.60 10.68
N GLN A 452 14.72 -40.84 10.01
CA GLN A 452 15.93 -41.39 10.62
C GLN A 452 16.50 -40.46 11.70
N ALA A 453 16.45 -39.14 11.46
CA ALA A 453 17.00 -38.14 12.37
C ALA A 453 16.02 -37.76 13.52
N ASN A 454 14.83 -38.33 13.56
CA ASN A 454 13.73 -37.91 14.46
C ASN A 454 13.50 -36.39 14.42
N GLY A 455 13.44 -35.86 13.22
CA GLY A 455 13.24 -34.44 12.92
C GLY A 455 12.15 -34.21 11.88
N PHE A 456 12.17 -33.08 11.25
CA PHE A 456 11.24 -32.78 10.14
C PHE A 456 11.90 -31.94 9.05
N VAL A 457 11.30 -32.00 7.86
CA VAL A 457 11.78 -31.29 6.67
C VAL A 457 11.35 -29.84 6.69
N ILE A 458 12.32 -28.94 6.47
CA ILE A 458 12.12 -27.50 6.32
C ILE A 458 11.95 -27.18 4.83
N GLY A 459 10.84 -26.53 4.49
CA GLY A 459 10.57 -26.09 3.13
C GLY A 459 11.32 -24.83 2.76
N THR A 460 11.79 -24.78 1.53
CA THR A 460 12.61 -23.70 0.98
C THR A 460 11.83 -22.78 0.02
N GLY A 461 10.70 -23.24 -0.56
CA GLY A 461 9.93 -22.49 -1.55
C GLY A 461 9.42 -21.15 -1.03
N ASP A 462 9.55 -20.11 -1.84
CA ASP A 462 9.17 -18.74 -1.53
C ASP A 462 7.75 -18.37 -2.01
N LEU A 463 7.28 -17.17 -1.64
CA LEU A 463 5.95 -16.68 -1.99
C LEU A 463 5.73 -16.58 -3.51
N SER A 464 6.72 -16.11 -4.26
CA SER A 464 6.62 -15.88 -5.70
C SER A 464 6.51 -17.19 -6.48
N GLU A 465 7.30 -18.19 -6.10
CA GLU A 465 7.20 -19.55 -6.66
C GLU A 465 5.83 -20.17 -6.36
N LEU A 466 5.34 -20.04 -5.13
CA LEU A 466 4.03 -20.52 -4.73
C LEU A 466 2.89 -19.81 -5.46
N ALA A 467 3.01 -18.50 -5.69
CA ALA A 467 2.03 -17.73 -6.45
C ALA A 467 1.94 -18.18 -7.91
N LEU A 468 3.09 -18.39 -8.57
CA LEU A 468 3.17 -18.85 -9.96
C LEU A 468 2.98 -20.35 -10.12
N GLY A 469 2.96 -21.11 -9.01
CA GLY A 469 3.00 -22.57 -9.02
C GLY A 469 4.28 -23.12 -9.67
N TRP A 470 5.38 -22.39 -9.55
CA TRP A 470 6.70 -22.79 -10.06
C TRP A 470 7.38 -23.70 -9.06
N ALA A 471 6.79 -24.88 -8.88
CA ALA A 471 7.26 -25.96 -8.03
C ALA A 471 6.67 -27.27 -8.49
N THR A 472 7.36 -28.37 -8.28
CA THR A 472 6.86 -29.70 -8.58
C THR A 472 5.85 -30.13 -7.53
N TYR A 473 4.60 -30.43 -7.96
CA TYR A 473 3.58 -30.97 -7.09
C TYR A 473 4.04 -32.29 -6.43
N ASN A 474 3.88 -32.39 -5.13
CA ASN A 474 4.39 -33.50 -4.32
C ASN A 474 5.91 -33.73 -4.46
N GLY A 475 6.63 -32.67 -4.74
CA GLY A 475 8.09 -32.60 -4.79
C GLY A 475 8.58 -31.48 -3.88
N ASP A 476 9.34 -30.55 -4.42
CA ASP A 476 9.95 -29.41 -3.71
C ASP A 476 8.94 -28.44 -3.06
N HIS A 477 7.67 -28.44 -3.50
CA HIS A 477 6.62 -27.66 -2.82
C HIS A 477 6.18 -28.27 -1.48
N MET A 478 6.55 -29.51 -1.16
CA MET A 478 6.15 -30.20 0.05
C MET A 478 7.24 -30.18 1.12
N SER A 479 6.80 -29.90 2.35
CA SER A 479 7.64 -29.93 3.55
C SER A 479 6.77 -30.10 4.80
N MET A 480 7.40 -30.21 5.96
CA MET A 480 6.66 -30.24 7.22
C MET A 480 6.50 -28.85 7.84
N TYR A 481 7.36 -27.89 7.45
CA TYR A 481 7.24 -26.47 7.79
C TYR A 481 7.98 -25.61 6.77
N ALA A 482 7.28 -24.68 6.12
CA ALA A 482 7.80 -23.85 5.04
C ALA A 482 8.18 -22.45 5.55
N VAL A 483 9.44 -22.24 5.89
CA VAL A 483 9.89 -20.99 6.52
C VAL A 483 9.85 -19.78 5.61
N ASN A 484 9.95 -19.98 4.28
CA ASN A 484 9.96 -18.90 3.27
C ASN A 484 8.60 -18.67 2.59
N ALA A 485 7.55 -19.43 2.93
CA ALA A 485 6.28 -19.46 2.19
C ALA A 485 5.57 -18.10 2.02
N SER A 486 5.95 -17.10 2.80
CA SER A 486 5.37 -15.75 2.74
C SER A 486 6.41 -14.66 2.42
N VAL A 487 7.62 -15.05 2.00
CA VAL A 487 8.71 -14.14 1.59
C VAL A 487 8.78 -14.11 0.06
N PRO A 488 8.55 -12.99 -0.62
CA PRO A 488 8.67 -12.92 -2.08
C PRO A 488 10.13 -12.98 -2.54
N LYS A 489 10.35 -13.46 -3.76
CA LYS A 489 11.70 -13.65 -4.34
C LYS A 489 12.55 -12.38 -4.30
N THR A 490 11.94 -11.23 -4.60
CA THR A 490 12.60 -9.93 -4.52
C THR A 490 13.16 -9.64 -3.12
N LEU A 491 12.41 -9.98 -2.07
CA LEU A 491 12.82 -9.76 -0.68
C LEU A 491 13.84 -10.81 -0.19
N VAL A 492 13.80 -12.07 -0.70
CA VAL A 492 14.79 -13.11 -0.34
C VAL A 492 16.22 -12.61 -0.55
N ARG A 493 16.49 -11.95 -1.68
CA ARG A 493 17.83 -11.38 -1.98
C ARG A 493 18.29 -10.38 -0.91
N HIS A 494 17.39 -9.52 -0.44
CA HIS A 494 17.70 -8.52 0.58
C HIS A 494 17.96 -9.16 1.95
N LEU A 495 17.22 -10.21 2.31
CA LEU A 495 17.43 -10.95 3.56
C LEU A 495 18.78 -11.67 3.58
N VAL A 496 19.16 -12.33 2.49
CA VAL A 496 20.46 -12.99 2.36
C VAL A 496 21.59 -11.95 2.38
N ARG A 497 21.43 -10.83 1.71
CA ARG A 497 22.39 -9.72 1.73
C ARG A 497 22.55 -9.13 3.14
N HIS A 498 21.45 -8.85 3.81
CA HIS A 498 21.46 -8.35 5.19
C HIS A 498 22.20 -9.31 6.13
N TYR A 499 21.98 -10.61 5.96
CA TYR A 499 22.70 -11.61 6.76
C TYR A 499 24.19 -11.63 6.45
N ALA A 500 24.59 -11.48 5.17
CA ALA A 500 25.99 -11.36 4.78
C ALA A 500 26.66 -10.11 5.37
N ASP A 501 25.98 -8.94 5.25
CA ASP A 501 26.46 -7.63 5.73
C ASP A 501 26.64 -7.60 7.26
N THR A 502 25.84 -8.35 8.01
CA THR A 502 25.86 -8.40 9.49
C THR A 502 26.61 -9.59 10.08
N SER A 503 27.11 -10.51 9.24
CA SER A 503 27.82 -11.71 9.67
C SER A 503 29.23 -11.37 10.19
N ALA A 504 29.57 -11.89 11.38
CA ALA A 504 30.93 -11.84 11.88
C ALA A 504 31.86 -12.92 11.24
N ASP A 505 31.31 -13.88 10.52
CA ASP A 505 32.04 -14.93 9.80
C ASP A 505 32.28 -14.45 8.35
N GLU A 506 33.50 -14.01 8.06
CA GLU A 506 33.91 -13.52 6.72
C GLU A 506 33.80 -14.61 5.64
N VAL A 507 34.00 -15.89 6.00
CA VAL A 507 33.87 -17.02 5.06
C VAL A 507 32.41 -17.17 4.67
N LEU A 508 31.50 -17.16 5.64
CA LEU A 508 30.06 -17.23 5.40
C LEU A 508 29.61 -16.02 4.56
N ALA A 509 30.01 -14.81 4.93
CA ALA A 509 29.67 -13.60 4.18
C ALA A 509 30.12 -13.70 2.71
N GLY A 510 31.35 -14.13 2.44
CA GLY A 510 31.86 -14.34 1.08
C GLY A 510 31.03 -15.34 0.26
N VAL A 511 30.65 -16.47 0.88
CA VAL A 511 29.77 -17.48 0.24
C VAL A 511 28.39 -16.90 -0.06
N LEU A 512 27.79 -16.13 0.88
CA LEU A 512 26.48 -15.52 0.68
C LEU A 512 26.48 -14.49 -0.46
N TYR A 513 27.55 -13.70 -0.62
CA TYR A 513 27.71 -12.80 -1.77
C TYR A 513 27.83 -13.59 -3.08
N ASP A 514 28.54 -14.70 -3.12
CA ASP A 514 28.62 -15.55 -4.33
C ASP A 514 27.26 -16.17 -4.69
N VAL A 515 26.47 -16.56 -3.68
CA VAL A 515 25.07 -17.01 -3.88
C VAL A 515 24.21 -15.89 -4.48
N LEU A 516 24.36 -14.65 -3.99
CA LEU A 516 23.63 -13.47 -4.52
C LEU A 516 23.97 -13.17 -5.99
N ASP A 517 25.19 -13.46 -6.41
CA ASP A 517 25.68 -13.26 -7.78
C ASP A 517 25.38 -14.46 -8.72
N THR A 518 24.77 -15.52 -8.18
CA THR A 518 24.42 -16.70 -8.98
C THR A 518 23.02 -16.51 -9.58
N PRO A 519 22.83 -16.74 -10.90
CA PRO A 519 21.51 -16.68 -11.54
C PRO A 519 20.53 -17.70 -10.96
N VAL A 520 19.26 -17.31 -10.84
CA VAL A 520 18.19 -18.21 -10.36
C VAL A 520 17.90 -19.29 -11.41
N SER A 521 18.05 -20.56 -11.03
CA SER A 521 17.81 -21.71 -11.89
C SER A 521 17.25 -22.89 -11.08
N PRO A 522 16.33 -23.70 -11.66
CA PRO A 522 15.86 -24.92 -11.00
C PRO A 522 16.91 -26.07 -11.03
N GLU A 523 18.00 -25.93 -11.80
CA GLU A 523 19.09 -26.92 -11.94
C GLU A 523 18.62 -28.36 -12.19
N LEU A 524 17.62 -28.50 -13.04
CA LEU A 524 17.01 -29.79 -13.38
C LEU A 524 17.48 -30.32 -14.76
N LEU A 525 17.88 -29.43 -15.66
CA LEU A 525 18.43 -29.76 -16.98
C LEU A 525 19.96 -29.78 -16.94
N PRO A 526 20.61 -30.66 -17.74
CA PRO A 526 22.06 -30.67 -17.82
C PRO A 526 22.64 -29.32 -18.23
N PRO A 527 23.78 -28.88 -17.63
CA PRO A 527 24.42 -27.63 -18.02
C PRO A 527 24.95 -27.70 -19.43
N GLU A 528 24.91 -26.59 -20.18
CA GLU A 528 25.55 -26.40 -21.47
C GLU A 528 26.91 -25.71 -21.26
N ASP A 529 27.99 -26.32 -21.73
CA ASP A 529 29.36 -25.83 -21.56
C ASP A 529 29.74 -25.43 -20.11
N GLY A 530 29.19 -26.15 -19.13
CA GLY A 530 29.45 -25.87 -17.69
C GLY A 530 28.67 -24.67 -17.12
N ALA A 531 27.86 -24.00 -17.94
CA ALA A 531 26.97 -22.90 -17.52
C ALA A 531 25.52 -23.37 -17.33
N ILE A 532 24.75 -22.62 -16.55
CA ILE A 532 23.33 -22.87 -16.32
C ILE A 532 22.58 -22.76 -17.65
N SER A 533 21.98 -23.87 -18.11
CA SER A 533 21.23 -23.94 -19.37
C SER A 533 19.82 -23.36 -19.29
N GLN A 534 19.24 -23.29 -18.09
CA GLN A 534 17.85 -22.87 -17.89
C GLN A 534 17.79 -21.77 -16.82
N LYS A 535 17.45 -20.55 -17.25
CA LYS A 535 17.14 -19.46 -16.32
C LYS A 535 15.64 -19.43 -16.09
N THR A 536 15.22 -19.42 -14.83
CA THR A 536 13.80 -19.41 -14.45
C THR A 536 13.06 -18.22 -15.06
N GLU A 537 13.67 -17.03 -15.03
CA GLU A 537 13.04 -15.81 -15.53
C GLU A 537 12.83 -15.78 -17.06
N ASP A 538 13.57 -16.56 -17.84
CA ASP A 538 13.33 -16.69 -19.28
C ASP A 538 12.02 -17.45 -19.58
N LEU A 539 11.62 -18.34 -18.67
CA LEU A 539 10.42 -19.18 -18.81
C LEU A 539 9.17 -18.59 -18.16
N VAL A 540 9.31 -18.05 -16.97
CA VAL A 540 8.16 -17.54 -16.21
C VAL A 540 8.07 -16.03 -16.21
N GLY A 541 9.13 -15.30 -16.53
CA GLY A 541 9.26 -13.85 -16.51
C GLY A 541 9.99 -13.32 -15.27
N PRO A 542 10.33 -12.03 -15.28
CA PRO A 542 11.02 -11.36 -14.18
C PRO A 542 10.20 -11.42 -12.88
N TYR A 543 10.81 -11.89 -11.80
CA TYR A 543 10.13 -11.97 -10.50
C TYR A 543 9.67 -10.62 -9.98
N GLU A 544 10.38 -9.54 -10.26
CA GLU A 544 9.98 -8.20 -9.85
C GLU A 544 8.62 -7.78 -10.44
N LEU A 545 8.32 -8.14 -11.69
CA LEU A 545 6.99 -7.92 -12.27
C LEU A 545 5.92 -8.79 -11.61
N HIS A 546 6.23 -10.06 -11.35
CA HIS A 546 5.28 -10.98 -10.71
C HIS A 546 4.98 -10.60 -9.27
N ASP A 547 5.98 -10.21 -8.49
CA ASP A 547 5.82 -9.73 -7.12
C ASP A 547 4.99 -8.44 -7.08
N PHE A 548 5.24 -7.52 -8.01
CA PHE A 548 4.43 -6.34 -8.17
C PHE A 548 2.96 -6.70 -8.49
N PHE A 549 2.71 -7.54 -9.48
CA PHE A 549 1.35 -7.96 -9.84
C PHE A 549 0.65 -8.67 -8.69
N LEU A 550 1.36 -9.54 -7.98
CA LEU A 550 0.85 -10.25 -6.81
C LEU A 550 0.43 -9.28 -5.70
N TYR A 551 1.26 -8.27 -5.42
CA TYR A 551 0.97 -7.24 -4.43
C TYR A 551 -0.27 -6.43 -4.82
N GLN A 552 -0.32 -5.95 -6.08
CA GLN A 552 -1.44 -5.15 -6.57
C GLN A 552 -2.75 -5.97 -6.58
N MET A 553 -2.69 -7.25 -6.98
CA MET A 553 -3.86 -8.12 -7.02
C MET A 553 -4.37 -8.47 -5.61
N LEU A 554 -3.50 -8.94 -4.71
CA LEU A 554 -3.92 -9.49 -3.41
C LEU A 554 -4.03 -8.43 -2.31
N ARG A 555 -3.09 -7.47 -2.25
CA ARG A 555 -3.11 -6.44 -1.21
C ARG A 555 -4.02 -5.26 -1.58
N MET A 556 -3.92 -4.79 -2.83
CA MET A 556 -4.67 -3.63 -3.30
C MET A 556 -6.02 -3.98 -3.93
N CYS A 557 -6.25 -5.26 -4.28
CA CYS A 557 -7.46 -5.74 -4.97
C CYS A 557 -7.69 -5.05 -6.33
N PHE A 558 -6.63 -4.68 -7.02
CA PHE A 558 -6.74 -4.02 -8.32
C PHE A 558 -7.13 -5.01 -9.43
N PRO A 559 -8.02 -4.62 -10.36
CA PRO A 559 -8.31 -5.38 -11.57
C PRO A 559 -7.13 -5.31 -12.55
N PRO A 560 -7.08 -6.21 -13.56
CA PRO A 560 -5.97 -6.30 -14.51
C PRO A 560 -5.61 -4.98 -15.21
N ALA A 561 -6.61 -4.23 -15.67
CA ALA A 561 -6.38 -2.94 -16.35
C ALA A 561 -5.72 -1.91 -15.44
N LYS A 562 -6.13 -1.85 -14.17
CA LYS A 562 -5.54 -0.95 -13.17
C LYS A 562 -4.12 -1.39 -12.81
N ILE A 563 -3.86 -2.71 -12.66
CA ILE A 563 -2.51 -3.24 -12.42
C ILE A 563 -1.59 -2.86 -13.58
N TYR A 564 -2.03 -3.07 -14.82
CA TYR A 564 -1.25 -2.69 -15.99
C TYR A 564 -0.93 -1.20 -16.03
N ARG A 565 -1.93 -0.35 -15.74
CA ARG A 565 -1.75 1.10 -15.69
C ARG A 565 -0.69 1.53 -14.68
N VAL A 566 -0.77 1.04 -13.43
CA VAL A 566 0.22 1.41 -12.40
C VAL A 566 1.58 0.74 -12.62
N ALA A 567 1.63 -0.42 -13.27
CA ALA A 567 2.89 -1.08 -13.65
C ALA A 567 3.66 -0.27 -14.70
N LYS A 568 2.97 0.35 -15.67
CA LYS A 568 3.62 1.23 -16.66
C LYS A 568 4.34 2.41 -15.99
N GLU A 569 3.75 2.97 -14.95
CA GLU A 569 4.38 4.06 -14.17
C GLU A 569 5.54 3.54 -13.31
N ALA A 570 5.32 2.44 -12.58
CA ALA A 570 6.31 1.87 -11.67
C ALA A 570 7.58 1.37 -12.40
N PHE A 571 7.42 0.83 -13.60
CA PHE A 571 8.51 0.25 -14.38
C PHE A 571 8.90 1.10 -15.61
N ALA A 572 8.53 2.38 -15.63
CA ALA A 572 8.90 3.29 -16.72
C ALA A 572 10.41 3.30 -16.95
N GLY A 573 10.85 3.04 -18.19
CA GLY A 573 12.26 2.95 -18.57
C GLY A 573 12.97 1.64 -18.21
N ARG A 574 12.32 0.72 -17.45
CA ARG A 574 12.88 -0.62 -17.12
C ARG A 574 12.33 -1.70 -18.07
N TYR A 575 11.04 -1.66 -18.37
CA TYR A 575 10.36 -2.61 -19.25
C TYR A 575 9.49 -1.90 -20.28
N SER A 576 9.36 -2.50 -21.46
CA SER A 576 8.40 -2.04 -22.46
C SER A 576 6.95 -2.41 -22.04
N ASN A 577 5.99 -1.65 -22.53
CA ASN A 577 4.58 -1.92 -22.25
C ASN A 577 4.14 -3.32 -22.72
N GLU A 578 4.68 -3.79 -23.87
CA GLU A 578 4.46 -5.14 -24.40
C GLU A 578 4.98 -6.20 -23.45
N THR A 579 6.15 -5.99 -22.85
CA THR A 579 6.77 -6.89 -21.87
C THR A 579 5.91 -6.99 -20.62
N ILE A 580 5.48 -5.85 -20.06
CA ILE A 580 4.61 -5.80 -18.87
C ILE A 580 3.31 -6.54 -19.16
N LEU A 581 2.67 -6.29 -20.30
CA LEU A 581 1.39 -6.90 -20.68
C LEU A 581 1.52 -8.41 -20.90
N LYS A 582 2.60 -8.86 -21.57
CA LYS A 582 2.92 -10.29 -21.76
C LYS A 582 2.97 -11.03 -20.42
N TRP A 583 3.73 -10.47 -19.46
CA TRP A 583 3.93 -11.13 -18.17
C TRP A 583 2.74 -11.00 -17.24
N LEU A 584 1.93 -9.94 -17.36
CA LEU A 584 0.66 -9.82 -16.65
C LEU A 584 -0.33 -10.92 -17.09
N ARG A 585 -0.40 -11.20 -18.39
CA ARG A 585 -1.21 -12.31 -18.92
C ARG A 585 -0.72 -13.65 -18.38
N THR A 586 0.59 -13.89 -18.42
CA THR A 586 1.22 -15.11 -17.89
C THR A 586 0.97 -15.26 -16.39
N PHE A 587 1.09 -14.17 -15.63
CA PHE A 587 0.82 -14.16 -14.20
C PHE A 587 -0.60 -14.64 -13.89
N TYR A 588 -1.64 -14.05 -14.49
CA TYR A 588 -3.02 -14.46 -14.25
C TYR A 588 -3.28 -15.90 -14.65
N TRP A 589 -2.81 -16.32 -15.81
CA TRP A 589 -2.97 -17.69 -16.26
C TRP A 589 -2.34 -18.69 -15.27
N ARG A 590 -1.10 -18.46 -14.87
CA ARG A 590 -0.41 -19.34 -13.92
C ARG A 590 -1.05 -19.27 -12.54
N PHE A 591 -1.34 -18.09 -12.05
CA PHE A 591 -1.94 -17.92 -10.71
C PHE A 591 -3.23 -18.72 -10.56
N PHE A 592 -4.09 -18.73 -11.56
CA PHE A 592 -5.33 -19.52 -11.51
C PHE A 592 -5.08 -21.01 -11.79
N SER A 593 -4.39 -21.37 -12.85
CA SER A 593 -4.19 -22.78 -13.25
C SER A 593 -3.40 -23.61 -12.24
N GLN A 594 -2.57 -22.98 -11.43
CA GLN A 594 -1.72 -23.64 -10.44
C GLN A 594 -2.31 -23.62 -9.00
N GLN A 595 -3.56 -23.20 -8.81
CA GLN A 595 -4.19 -23.14 -7.49
C GLN A 595 -4.22 -24.49 -6.76
N PHE A 596 -4.37 -25.60 -7.47
CA PHE A 596 -4.38 -26.93 -6.87
C PHE A 596 -3.10 -27.23 -6.06
N LYS A 597 -1.96 -26.67 -6.43
CA LYS A 597 -0.71 -26.78 -5.67
C LYS A 597 -0.79 -26.02 -4.34
N ARG A 598 -1.43 -24.85 -4.32
CA ARG A 598 -1.59 -24.03 -3.12
C ARG A 598 -2.59 -24.62 -2.12
N SER A 599 -3.54 -25.43 -2.56
CA SER A 599 -4.54 -26.06 -1.70
C SER A 599 -3.95 -26.96 -0.63
N CYS A 600 -2.74 -27.49 -0.84
CA CYS A 600 -2.05 -28.39 0.11
C CYS A 600 -0.72 -27.82 0.61
N LEU A 601 -0.55 -26.50 0.64
CA LEU A 601 0.68 -25.89 1.15
C LEU A 601 0.96 -26.26 2.61
N PRO A 602 2.22 -26.54 2.95
CA PRO A 602 2.67 -26.69 4.33
C PRO A 602 2.37 -25.45 5.18
N ASP A 603 2.35 -25.64 6.49
CA ASP A 603 2.36 -24.52 7.43
C ASP A 603 3.64 -23.71 7.30
N GLY A 604 3.54 -22.40 7.47
CA GLY A 604 4.66 -21.47 7.47
C GLY A 604 4.28 -20.12 8.06
N PRO A 605 5.24 -19.31 8.52
CA PRO A 605 4.95 -18.02 9.13
C PRO A 605 4.55 -16.99 8.07
N LYS A 606 3.60 -16.13 8.41
CA LYS A 606 3.28 -14.94 7.61
C LYS A 606 4.19 -13.79 8.04
N VAL A 607 4.98 -13.25 7.11
CA VAL A 607 5.93 -12.16 7.40
C VAL A 607 5.44 -10.80 6.90
N GLY A 608 4.63 -10.76 5.86
CA GLY A 608 4.16 -9.52 5.22
C GLY A 608 2.64 -9.45 5.09
N SER A 609 2.15 -8.41 4.41
CA SER A 609 0.72 -8.18 4.18
C SER A 609 0.10 -9.10 3.13
N VAL A 610 0.92 -9.84 2.36
CA VAL A 610 0.49 -10.78 1.31
C VAL A 610 1.01 -12.18 1.63
N ALA A 611 0.14 -13.16 1.53
CA ALA A 611 0.45 -14.58 1.59
C ALA A 611 -0.57 -15.37 0.76
N VAL A 612 -0.25 -16.61 0.42
CA VAL A 612 -1.11 -17.48 -0.39
C VAL A 612 -1.54 -18.76 0.36
N SER A 613 -1.45 -18.73 1.68
CA SER A 613 -1.88 -19.85 2.53
C SER A 613 -3.39 -20.10 2.41
N PRO A 614 -3.83 -21.35 2.13
CA PRO A 614 -5.24 -21.69 2.02
C PRO A 614 -5.98 -21.64 3.37
N ARG A 615 -5.25 -21.59 4.48
CA ARG A 615 -5.81 -21.54 5.84
C ARG A 615 -6.25 -20.15 6.27
N GLY A 616 -5.75 -19.09 5.64
CA GLY A 616 -6.03 -17.71 6.02
C GLY A 616 -6.15 -16.74 4.87
N ASP A 617 -5.04 -16.45 4.18
CA ASP A 617 -4.92 -15.30 3.28
C ASP A 617 -5.60 -15.47 1.93
N LEU A 618 -5.52 -16.68 1.32
CA LEU A 618 -6.07 -16.94 0.00
C LEU A 618 -6.93 -18.20 -0.01
N ARG A 619 -8.23 -18.04 0.05
CA ARG A 619 -9.20 -19.13 -0.07
C ARG A 619 -9.80 -19.11 -1.47
N MET A 620 -9.11 -19.73 -2.40
CA MET A 620 -9.49 -19.78 -3.80
C MET A 620 -9.76 -21.24 -4.20
N PRO A 621 -10.88 -21.55 -4.91
CA PRO A 621 -11.11 -22.89 -5.43
C PRO A 621 -10.09 -23.25 -6.51
N SER A 622 -9.69 -24.53 -6.55
CA SER A 622 -8.67 -25.01 -7.49
C SER A 622 -9.12 -25.03 -8.95
N ASP A 623 -10.41 -24.98 -9.17
CA ASP A 623 -11.07 -25.00 -10.48
C ASP A 623 -11.66 -23.63 -10.87
N ALA A 624 -11.22 -22.55 -10.21
CA ALA A 624 -11.64 -21.20 -10.57
C ALA A 624 -11.21 -20.85 -12.00
N CYS A 625 -12.15 -20.32 -12.78
CA CYS A 625 -11.91 -19.94 -14.16
C CYS A 625 -11.27 -18.55 -14.27
N VAL A 626 -10.18 -18.44 -15.02
CA VAL A 626 -9.43 -17.20 -15.24
C VAL A 626 -10.00 -16.32 -16.37
N SER A 627 -11.02 -16.81 -17.10
CA SER A 627 -11.48 -16.19 -18.36
C SER A 627 -11.82 -14.70 -18.25
N ALA A 628 -12.43 -14.26 -17.15
CA ALA A 628 -12.80 -12.85 -16.97
C ALA A 628 -11.56 -11.94 -16.92
N TRP A 629 -10.53 -12.33 -16.16
CA TRP A 629 -9.28 -11.58 -16.05
C TRP A 629 -8.47 -11.58 -17.36
N ILE A 630 -8.35 -12.74 -18.01
CA ILE A 630 -7.63 -12.84 -19.30
C ILE A 630 -8.34 -12.02 -20.37
N LYS A 631 -9.68 -12.08 -20.45
CA LYS A 631 -10.45 -11.25 -21.38
C LYS A 631 -10.19 -9.76 -21.18
N GLU A 632 -10.11 -9.29 -19.93
CA GLU A 632 -9.76 -7.90 -19.65
C GLU A 632 -8.34 -7.57 -20.09
N VAL A 633 -7.34 -8.43 -19.77
CA VAL A 633 -5.95 -8.25 -20.23
C VAL A 633 -5.87 -8.15 -21.75
N GLU A 634 -6.63 -8.98 -22.49
CA GLU A 634 -6.63 -9.02 -23.95
C GLU A 634 -7.26 -7.77 -24.60
N THR A 635 -8.00 -6.95 -23.85
CA THR A 635 -8.51 -5.66 -24.33
C THR A 635 -7.50 -4.52 -24.20
N LEU A 636 -6.42 -4.73 -23.44
CA LEU A 636 -5.42 -3.69 -23.18
C LEU A 636 -4.48 -3.54 -24.38
N GLN A 637 -4.03 -2.32 -24.58
CA GLN A 637 -3.05 -2.00 -25.64
C GLN A 637 -1.69 -1.70 -25.00
N PRO A 638 -0.59 -2.08 -25.65
CA PRO A 638 0.77 -1.75 -25.21
C PRO A 638 1.03 -0.25 -25.08
#